data_e421c24ca357034dde7708d834b0ec9a
#
_entry.id   e421c24ca357034dde7708d834b0ec9a
#
_cell.length_a   1.000
_cell.length_b   1.000
_cell.length_c   1.000
_cell.angle_alpha   90.00
_cell.angle_beta   90.00
_cell.angle_gamma   90.00
#
_symmetry.space_group_name_H-M   'P 1'
#
loop_
_entity.id
_entity.type
_entity.pdbx_description
1 polymer ?
#
loop_
_entity_poly.entity_id
_entity_poly.type
_entity_poly.pdbx_seq_one_letter_code
_entity_poly.pdbx_strand_id
1 'polypeptide(L)'
;MNKPLLIEIGVEELPAIPFLNELPNIEKKWSDILEKNRLLCDFDFFYTPRRLVLWHREFQVKQEDSTIEQFGAPVKIAYKDGVPTGAAISFAAKLGVDVSVLEKKDLGKGEVLYFKQEVIGSESKILLNEMINEFVASLNFGKSMRWASRTDSFIRPIRSLSVLLGEEIVDAELFGVKSSNFSFAHRMVSYEPFTYSFAGDYFCKLDKSGVILYPDERRKIILEQMKNIEQRHNIKIEIDTELLEEVVAITEYPTALIGKFDEEFLELPEEVIVTSMKENQRYFAVYKDGNLTNNFIVVSNAKTNDFGYIIQGNEKVLRPRLADAMFFYKNDIKNGLSNEGLKKLVFVEGLGSMYDKCEREAKIASYLANTFEVKEKELIQRAVMLSKADLMSEMVYEFTELQGLMGYYYAKIAKENDLVSLALKEQYLPTGEDSELPSNVFSSIVALSNKLDNLMALFSVGKIPTGSKDPFGLRRAAAGIVKIAIEHDLPIDLSKIIDELSTNYKNLDKKVLIEFFNERLFKIFEVNPTVLKAVLASGETDIYKISQKLCSLNPIVQSDNFKDYVATFKRVANIIKDVDVNSKLLIDEKLFEDKEEKELFAKFNEVQLKTYKTYDEELEALFALKPELDNFFDNVFVNHENEKIKINRKNLVGVIYQGFRKIADIKEITI
;
A
#
# COMPACT_ATOMS: atom_id res chain seq x y z
N MET A 1 35.14 24.28 -4.86
CA MET A 1 34.68 25.47 -4.08
C MET A 1 33.17 25.35 -3.95
N ASN A 2 32.65 25.50 -2.73
CA ASN A 2 31.20 25.35 -2.50
C ASN A 2 30.58 26.72 -2.20
N LYS A 3 29.34 26.93 -2.58
CA LYS A 3 28.51 28.07 -2.27
C LYS A 3 27.12 27.63 -1.85
N PRO A 4 26.37 28.37 -1.04
CA PRO A 4 24.97 28.03 -0.79
C PRO A 4 24.15 28.22 -2.07
N LEU A 5 23.24 27.26 -2.33
CA LEU A 5 22.28 27.31 -3.44
C LEU A 5 20.89 27.37 -2.89
N LEU A 6 20.13 28.37 -3.31
CA LEU A 6 18.71 28.51 -3.08
C LEU A 6 17.95 28.32 -4.40
N ILE A 7 16.96 27.44 -4.40
CA ILE A 7 15.96 27.33 -5.48
C ILE A 7 14.59 27.50 -4.83
N GLU A 8 13.88 28.59 -5.11
CA GLU A 8 12.48 28.77 -4.77
C GLU A 8 11.64 28.75 -6.04
N ILE A 9 10.67 27.85 -6.08
CA ILE A 9 9.64 27.80 -7.11
C ILE A 9 8.35 28.34 -6.49
N GLY A 10 8.01 29.58 -6.80
CA GLY A 10 6.80 30.24 -6.37
C GLY A 10 5.61 29.79 -7.23
N VAL A 11 4.54 29.33 -6.57
CA VAL A 11 3.36 28.77 -7.22
C VAL A 11 2.07 29.44 -6.73
N GLU A 12 0.96 29.28 -7.43
CA GLU A 12 -0.34 29.49 -6.85
C GLU A 12 -0.63 28.39 -5.81
N GLU A 13 -1.60 28.61 -4.93
CA GLU A 13 -1.85 27.72 -3.78
C GLU A 13 -2.00 26.26 -4.19
N LEU A 14 -1.05 25.44 -3.72
CA LEU A 14 -1.04 24.00 -3.95
C LEU A 14 -2.21 23.34 -3.22
N PRO A 15 -2.95 22.43 -3.86
CA PRO A 15 -3.95 21.63 -3.17
C PRO A 15 -3.26 20.63 -2.23
N ALA A 16 -3.67 20.60 -0.95
CA ALA A 16 -3.00 19.82 0.09
C ALA A 16 -2.87 18.34 -0.26
N ILE A 17 -3.98 17.63 -0.48
CA ILE A 17 -3.97 16.18 -0.67
C ILE A 17 -3.08 15.72 -1.84
N PRO A 18 -3.20 16.27 -3.07
CA PRO A 18 -2.28 15.91 -4.15
C PRO A 18 -0.82 16.21 -3.85
N PHE A 19 -0.55 17.30 -3.13
CA PHE A 19 0.80 17.66 -2.72
C PHE A 19 1.36 16.69 -1.68
N LEU A 20 0.61 16.39 -0.62
CA LEU A 20 1.01 15.47 0.44
C LEU A 20 1.26 14.04 -0.08
N ASN A 21 0.49 13.60 -1.07
CA ASN A 21 0.71 12.30 -1.73
C ASN A 21 2.04 12.22 -2.49
N GLU A 22 2.53 13.34 -3.03
CA GLU A 22 3.80 13.40 -3.73
C GLU A 22 4.99 13.71 -2.81
N LEU A 23 4.74 14.33 -1.66
CA LEU A 23 5.76 14.82 -0.72
C LEU A 23 6.84 13.77 -0.38
N PRO A 24 6.52 12.49 -0.09
CA PRO A 24 7.52 11.46 0.22
C PRO A 24 8.51 11.18 -0.92
N ASN A 25 8.17 11.57 -2.15
CA ASN A 25 9.00 11.30 -3.33
C ASN A 25 9.87 12.50 -3.74
N ILE A 26 9.57 13.71 -3.26
CA ILE A 26 10.16 14.95 -3.74
C ILE A 26 11.67 14.99 -3.52
N GLU A 27 12.12 14.71 -2.30
CA GLU A 27 13.56 14.72 -1.95
C GLU A 27 14.34 13.68 -2.74
N LYS A 28 13.79 12.46 -2.87
CA LYS A 28 14.42 11.41 -3.66
C LYS A 28 14.60 11.84 -5.12
N LYS A 29 13.57 12.41 -5.73
CA LYS A 29 13.63 12.87 -7.13
C LYS A 29 14.69 13.92 -7.36
N TRP A 30 14.84 14.86 -6.44
CA TRP A 30 15.94 15.84 -6.53
C TRP A 30 17.30 15.19 -6.31
N SER A 31 17.42 14.29 -5.34
CA SER A 31 18.65 13.52 -5.10
C SER A 31 19.09 12.71 -6.32
N ASP A 32 18.16 12.02 -6.99
CA ASP A 32 18.43 11.25 -8.22
C ASP A 32 18.96 12.16 -9.35
N ILE A 33 18.45 13.39 -9.47
CA ILE A 33 18.91 14.39 -10.45
C ILE A 33 20.30 14.91 -10.10
N LEU A 34 20.58 15.16 -8.82
CA LEU A 34 21.91 15.55 -8.34
C LEU A 34 22.95 14.47 -8.64
N GLU A 35 22.63 13.20 -8.34
CA GLU A 35 23.50 12.06 -8.61
C GLU A 35 23.78 11.90 -10.11
N LYS A 36 22.74 11.94 -10.94
CA LYS A 36 22.85 11.90 -12.41
C LYS A 36 23.80 12.98 -12.94
N ASN A 37 23.78 14.16 -12.33
CA ASN A 37 24.63 15.29 -12.72
C ASN A 37 25.96 15.35 -11.94
N ARG A 38 26.30 14.35 -11.14
CA ARG A 38 27.54 14.30 -10.33
C ARG A 38 27.72 15.54 -9.41
N LEU A 39 26.61 15.98 -8.84
CA LEU A 39 26.52 17.12 -7.92
C LEU A 39 25.82 16.71 -6.61
N LEU A 40 25.86 15.42 -6.27
CA LEU A 40 25.21 14.90 -5.07
C LEU A 40 25.80 15.59 -3.81
N CYS A 41 24.94 16.20 -3.04
CA CYS A 41 25.24 16.87 -1.78
C CYS A 41 24.00 16.96 -0.91
N ASP A 42 24.18 17.26 0.37
CA ASP A 42 23.09 17.45 1.31
C ASP A 42 22.23 18.67 0.95
N PHE A 43 20.95 18.54 1.17
CA PHE A 43 19.99 19.64 1.00
C PHE A 43 18.80 19.48 1.95
N ASP A 44 18.13 20.59 2.18
CA ASP A 44 16.85 20.65 2.89
C ASP A 44 15.74 20.97 1.89
N PHE A 45 14.59 20.33 2.01
CA PHE A 45 13.38 20.66 1.26
C PHE A 45 12.33 21.29 2.18
N PHE A 46 11.85 22.47 1.81
CA PHE A 46 10.80 23.18 2.53
C PHE A 46 9.65 23.54 1.59
N TYR A 47 8.49 23.74 2.16
CA TYR A 47 7.31 24.13 1.38
C TYR A 47 6.35 24.99 2.18
N THR A 48 5.56 25.77 1.45
CA THR A 48 4.32 26.38 1.91
C THR A 48 3.28 26.16 0.80
N PRO A 49 1.99 26.52 1.00
CA PRO A 49 1.00 26.39 -0.08
C PRO A 49 1.41 27.13 -1.36
N ARG A 50 2.33 28.11 -1.27
CA ARG A 50 2.68 28.99 -2.40
C ARG A 50 4.12 28.85 -2.88
N ARG A 51 4.92 27.94 -2.32
CA ARG A 51 6.31 27.75 -2.72
C ARG A 51 6.86 26.37 -2.41
N LEU A 52 7.78 25.93 -3.26
CA LEU A 52 8.66 24.79 -3.05
C LEU A 52 10.08 25.32 -2.96
N VAL A 53 10.84 24.92 -1.94
CA VAL A 53 12.19 25.46 -1.67
C VAL A 53 13.18 24.32 -1.49
N LEU A 54 14.22 24.31 -2.33
CA LEU A 54 15.38 23.45 -2.19
C LEU A 54 16.53 24.32 -1.69
N TRP A 55 17.13 23.92 -0.57
CA TRP A 55 18.21 24.65 0.07
C TRP A 55 19.44 23.78 0.26
N HIS A 56 20.55 24.17 -0.39
CA HIS A 56 21.86 23.57 -0.19
C HIS A 56 22.76 24.54 0.55
N ARG A 57 23.25 24.14 1.70
CA ARG A 57 24.19 24.97 2.47
C ARG A 57 25.55 25.06 1.78
N GLU A 58 25.96 23.97 1.17
CA GLU A 58 27.20 23.80 0.44
C GLU A 58 26.97 23.08 -0.88
N PHE A 59 26.85 23.81 -1.96
CA PHE A 59 26.67 23.28 -3.31
C PHE A 59 27.96 23.49 -4.12
N GLN A 60 28.38 22.46 -4.86
CA GLN A 60 29.57 22.54 -5.71
C GLN A 60 29.34 23.49 -6.88
N VAL A 61 30.22 24.47 -7.07
CA VAL A 61 30.13 25.44 -8.17
C VAL A 61 30.52 24.84 -9.53
N LYS A 62 31.19 23.69 -9.52
CA LYS A 62 31.65 22.96 -10.70
C LYS A 62 31.60 21.45 -10.40
N GLN A 63 31.18 20.66 -11.38
CA GLN A 63 31.31 19.21 -11.31
C GLN A 63 32.76 18.77 -11.17
N GLU A 64 33.03 17.69 -10.51
CA GLU A 64 34.34 17.06 -10.52
C GLU A 64 34.65 16.53 -11.93
N ASP A 65 35.91 16.64 -12.33
CA ASP A 65 36.38 16.02 -13.56
C ASP A 65 36.23 14.51 -13.43
N SER A 66 35.83 13.85 -14.49
CA SER A 66 35.57 12.42 -14.49
C SER A 66 36.22 11.73 -15.66
N THR A 67 36.42 10.46 -15.51
CA THR A 67 36.94 9.59 -16.56
C THR A 67 35.82 8.64 -17.02
N ILE A 68 35.51 8.67 -18.29
CA ILE A 68 34.61 7.69 -18.91
C ILE A 68 35.45 6.61 -19.57
N GLU A 69 35.34 5.39 -19.10
CA GLU A 69 35.93 4.22 -19.72
C GLU A 69 34.89 3.54 -20.63
N GLN A 70 35.24 3.35 -21.89
CA GLN A 70 34.39 2.65 -22.84
C GLN A 70 35.09 1.44 -23.41
N PHE A 71 34.37 0.33 -23.45
CA PHE A 71 34.87 -0.99 -23.92
C PHE A 71 34.19 -1.31 -25.25
N GLY A 72 35.01 -1.74 -26.22
CA GLY A 72 34.57 -2.12 -27.56
C GLY A 72 34.68 -3.62 -27.78
N ALA A 73 34.73 -4.03 -29.04
CA ALA A 73 34.84 -5.40 -29.44
C ALA A 73 36.17 -6.04 -29.00
N PRO A 74 36.23 -7.39 -28.83
CA PRO A 74 37.48 -8.11 -28.63
C PRO A 74 38.50 -7.75 -29.69
N VAL A 75 39.77 -7.57 -29.30
CA VAL A 75 40.85 -7.16 -30.18
C VAL A 75 41.01 -8.10 -31.37
N LYS A 76 40.80 -9.39 -31.18
CA LYS A 76 40.84 -10.43 -32.23
C LYS A 76 39.80 -10.21 -33.35
N ILE A 77 38.68 -9.51 -33.03
CA ILE A 77 37.63 -9.18 -33.99
C ILE A 77 37.86 -7.78 -34.54
N ALA A 78 38.36 -6.87 -33.71
CA ALA A 78 38.57 -5.48 -34.04
C ALA A 78 39.79 -5.24 -34.95
N TYR A 79 40.77 -6.13 -34.95
CA TYR A 79 41.94 -6.07 -35.83
C TYR A 79 42.16 -7.44 -36.55
N LYS A 80 42.49 -7.38 -37.83
CA LYS A 80 42.90 -8.52 -38.64
C LYS A 80 44.25 -8.17 -39.27
N ASP A 81 45.28 -8.99 -38.99
CA ASP A 81 46.65 -8.77 -39.46
C ASP A 81 47.20 -7.38 -39.18
N GLY A 82 46.80 -6.80 -38.02
CA GLY A 82 47.20 -5.45 -37.59
C GLY A 82 46.38 -4.31 -38.22
N VAL A 83 45.44 -4.61 -39.12
CA VAL A 83 44.59 -3.64 -39.80
C VAL A 83 43.22 -3.53 -39.08
N PRO A 84 42.72 -2.31 -38.78
CA PRO A 84 41.41 -2.12 -38.17
C PRO A 84 40.29 -2.68 -39.05
N THR A 85 39.41 -3.47 -38.47
CA THR A 85 38.19 -3.96 -39.11
C THR A 85 37.04 -2.98 -38.94
N GLY A 86 35.91 -3.24 -39.62
CA GLY A 86 34.70 -2.47 -39.45
C GLY A 86 34.24 -2.32 -37.99
N ALA A 87 34.56 -3.28 -37.10
CA ALA A 87 34.24 -3.21 -35.68
C ALA A 87 35.07 -2.13 -34.96
N ALA A 88 36.34 -2.00 -35.22
CA ALA A 88 37.19 -0.93 -34.66
C ALA A 88 36.79 0.43 -35.19
N ILE A 89 36.57 0.52 -36.52
CA ILE A 89 36.15 1.78 -37.16
C ILE A 89 34.81 2.26 -36.65
N SER A 90 33.82 1.38 -36.52
CA SER A 90 32.50 1.72 -35.96
C SER A 90 32.56 2.15 -34.51
N PHE A 91 33.43 1.52 -33.72
CA PHE A 91 33.62 1.89 -32.31
C PHE A 91 34.29 3.27 -32.20
N ALA A 92 35.34 3.55 -32.97
CA ALA A 92 35.98 4.85 -33.02
C ALA A 92 35.02 5.96 -33.51
N ALA A 93 34.25 5.67 -34.56
CA ALA A 93 33.23 6.59 -35.10
C ALA A 93 32.13 6.91 -34.07
N LYS A 94 31.68 5.92 -33.29
CA LYS A 94 30.72 6.12 -32.19
C LYS A 94 31.27 7.05 -31.12
N LEU A 95 32.58 7.00 -30.88
CA LEU A 95 33.27 7.84 -29.90
C LEU A 95 33.68 9.21 -30.46
N GLY A 96 33.56 9.44 -31.76
CA GLY A 96 34.02 10.65 -32.43
C GLY A 96 35.54 10.82 -32.47
N VAL A 97 36.31 9.72 -32.43
CA VAL A 97 37.78 9.70 -32.38
C VAL A 97 38.38 8.91 -33.55
N ASP A 98 39.68 9.11 -33.78
CA ASP A 98 40.43 8.27 -34.73
C ASP A 98 40.71 6.89 -34.15
N VAL A 99 40.74 5.84 -35.00
CA VAL A 99 41.00 4.46 -34.54
C VAL A 99 42.37 4.31 -33.87
N SER A 100 43.32 5.17 -34.21
CA SER A 100 44.68 5.16 -33.65
C SER A 100 44.76 5.53 -32.18
N VAL A 101 43.77 6.18 -31.61
CA VAL A 101 43.70 6.54 -30.16
C VAL A 101 43.06 5.47 -29.31
N LEU A 102 42.56 4.39 -29.93
CA LEU A 102 41.98 3.28 -29.18
C LEU A 102 43.06 2.44 -28.53
N GLU A 103 42.94 2.21 -27.25
CA GLU A 103 43.79 1.35 -26.46
C GLU A 103 43.25 -0.08 -26.37
N LYS A 104 44.05 -1.00 -25.83
CA LYS A 104 43.67 -2.37 -25.55
C LYS A 104 43.71 -2.59 -24.04
N LYS A 105 42.68 -3.24 -23.49
CA LYS A 105 42.64 -3.58 -22.07
C LYS A 105 42.22 -5.04 -21.89
N ASP A 106 42.98 -5.78 -21.09
CA ASP A 106 42.65 -7.16 -20.76
C ASP A 106 41.65 -7.19 -19.62
N LEU A 107 40.50 -7.85 -19.83
CA LEU A 107 39.45 -8.03 -18.85
C LEU A 107 39.48 -9.43 -18.20
N GLY A 108 40.59 -10.18 -18.30
CA GLY A 108 40.74 -11.54 -17.76
C GLY A 108 40.10 -12.64 -18.61
N LYS A 109 39.29 -12.27 -19.63
CA LYS A 109 38.71 -13.15 -20.65
C LYS A 109 39.25 -12.84 -22.06
N GLY A 110 40.25 -11.96 -22.14
CA GLY A 110 40.90 -11.52 -23.36
C GLY A 110 40.91 -10.00 -23.51
N GLU A 111 41.77 -9.53 -24.43
CA GLU A 111 41.90 -8.10 -24.72
C GLU A 111 40.68 -7.58 -25.54
N VAL A 112 40.16 -6.44 -25.11
CA VAL A 112 39.11 -5.68 -25.81
C VAL A 112 39.61 -4.28 -26.19
N LEU A 113 38.96 -3.65 -27.17
CA LEU A 113 39.20 -2.25 -27.43
C LEU A 113 38.77 -1.42 -26.20
N TYR A 114 39.56 -0.44 -25.88
CA TYR A 114 39.38 0.41 -24.73
C TYR A 114 39.63 1.86 -25.10
N PHE A 115 38.82 2.75 -24.59
CA PHE A 115 39.01 4.18 -24.73
C PHE A 115 38.74 4.85 -23.38
N LYS A 116 39.65 5.67 -22.99
CA LYS A 116 39.55 6.49 -21.77
C LYS A 116 39.43 7.95 -22.18
N GLN A 117 38.35 8.56 -21.79
CA GLN A 117 38.11 9.98 -22.04
C GLN A 117 38.02 10.74 -20.72
N GLU A 118 38.86 11.75 -20.57
CA GLU A 118 38.72 12.72 -19.48
C GLU A 118 37.60 13.70 -19.84
N VAL A 119 36.62 13.81 -18.98
CA VAL A 119 35.52 14.73 -19.11
C VAL A 119 35.67 15.81 -18.07
N ILE A 120 36.03 17.00 -18.50
CA ILE A 120 36.13 18.18 -17.64
C ILE A 120 34.75 18.50 -17.09
N GLY A 121 34.60 18.66 -15.78
CA GLY A 121 33.37 19.03 -15.13
C GLY A 121 32.83 20.37 -15.63
N SER A 122 31.52 20.46 -15.84
CA SER A 122 30.83 21.69 -16.19
C SER A 122 30.61 22.60 -14.96
N GLU A 123 30.53 23.91 -15.19
CA GLU A 123 30.04 24.82 -14.14
C GLU A 123 28.60 24.50 -13.78
N SER A 124 28.29 24.35 -12.49
CA SER A 124 26.98 23.92 -12.02
C SER A 124 25.87 24.89 -12.42
N LYS A 125 26.15 26.18 -12.51
CA LYS A 125 25.18 27.21 -12.93
C LYS A 125 24.61 26.95 -14.36
N ILE A 126 25.40 26.31 -15.23
CA ILE A 126 24.97 25.99 -16.60
C ILE A 126 23.97 24.81 -16.60
N LEU A 127 24.13 23.90 -15.63
CA LEU A 127 23.31 22.68 -15.52
C LEU A 127 21.99 22.92 -14.77
N LEU A 128 21.95 23.89 -13.86
CA LEU A 128 20.81 24.10 -12.96
C LEU A 128 19.49 24.35 -13.70
N ASN A 129 19.51 25.03 -14.85
CA ASN A 129 18.28 25.23 -15.62
C ASN A 129 17.65 23.90 -16.06
N GLU A 130 18.45 23.00 -16.63
CA GLU A 130 17.95 21.69 -17.07
C GLU A 130 17.54 20.83 -15.87
N MET A 131 18.31 20.83 -14.79
CA MET A 131 18.02 20.07 -13.55
C MET A 131 16.69 20.51 -12.93
N ILE A 132 16.41 21.82 -12.85
CA ILE A 132 15.15 22.36 -12.30
C ILE A 132 13.96 21.96 -13.18
N ASN A 133 14.11 22.04 -14.49
CA ASN A 133 13.04 21.61 -15.42
C ASN A 133 12.79 20.11 -15.34
N GLU A 134 13.84 19.29 -15.25
CA GLU A 134 13.73 17.83 -15.06
C GLU A 134 13.05 17.51 -13.72
N PHE A 135 13.43 18.20 -12.65
CA PHE A 135 12.82 18.04 -11.33
C PHE A 135 11.31 18.31 -11.36
N VAL A 136 10.90 19.46 -11.87
CA VAL A 136 9.49 19.83 -11.94
C VAL A 136 8.69 18.89 -12.85
N ALA A 137 9.28 18.45 -13.96
CA ALA A 137 8.67 17.46 -14.86
C ALA A 137 8.53 16.07 -14.22
N SER A 138 9.38 15.72 -13.26
CA SER A 138 9.33 14.46 -12.55
C SER A 138 8.21 14.37 -11.49
N LEU A 139 7.73 15.53 -11.00
CA LEU A 139 6.71 15.59 -9.97
C LEU A 139 5.34 15.11 -10.49
N ASN A 140 4.68 14.22 -9.73
CA ASN A 140 3.41 13.64 -10.11
C ASN A 140 2.34 13.85 -9.03
N PHE A 141 1.50 14.83 -9.23
CA PHE A 141 0.40 15.15 -8.32
C PHE A 141 -0.95 14.50 -8.70
N GLY A 142 -0.94 13.57 -9.66
CA GLY A 142 -2.17 12.90 -10.13
C GLY A 142 -3.12 13.80 -10.93
N LYS A 143 -3.02 15.12 -10.77
CA LYS A 143 -3.81 16.13 -11.50
C LYS A 143 -2.89 17.25 -11.97
N SER A 144 -3.17 17.80 -13.13
CA SER A 144 -2.45 18.96 -13.68
C SER A 144 -3.41 19.87 -14.42
N MET A 145 -3.00 21.13 -14.60
CA MET A 145 -3.73 22.12 -15.39
C MET A 145 -2.78 22.86 -16.35
N ARG A 146 -3.35 23.39 -17.40
CA ARG A 146 -2.68 24.32 -18.33
C ARG A 146 -3.17 25.74 -18.03
N TRP A 147 -2.32 26.71 -18.29
CA TRP A 147 -2.69 28.12 -18.12
C TRP A 147 -2.11 28.99 -19.24
N ALA A 148 -2.73 30.12 -19.48
CA ALA A 148 -2.40 31.02 -20.59
C ALA A 148 -2.41 30.27 -21.94
N SER A 149 -1.44 30.55 -22.82
CA SER A 149 -1.28 29.92 -24.15
C SER A 149 -0.31 28.72 -24.13
N ARG A 150 0.03 28.19 -22.96
CA ARG A 150 1.03 27.11 -22.83
C ARG A 150 0.44 25.73 -23.13
N THR A 151 1.28 24.85 -23.66
CA THR A 151 0.93 23.44 -23.95
C THR A 151 1.36 22.49 -22.84
N ASP A 152 2.39 22.84 -22.08
CA ASP A 152 2.87 22.16 -20.88
C ASP A 152 1.89 22.36 -19.71
N SER A 153 1.96 21.51 -18.71
CA SER A 153 1.04 21.51 -17.57
C SER A 153 1.74 21.26 -16.24
N PHE A 154 1.21 21.85 -15.18
CA PHE A 154 1.64 21.62 -13.81
C PHE A 154 0.42 21.64 -12.88
N ILE A 155 0.59 21.29 -11.60
CA ILE A 155 -0.54 21.25 -10.66
C ILE A 155 -1.16 22.64 -10.40
N ARG A 156 -0.34 23.70 -10.44
CA ARG A 156 -0.75 25.11 -10.29
C ARG A 156 0.18 25.99 -11.12
N PRO A 157 -0.25 27.17 -11.55
CA PRO A 157 0.60 28.12 -12.25
C PRO A 157 1.84 28.52 -11.48
N ILE A 158 2.99 28.55 -12.15
CA ILE A 158 4.24 29.09 -11.60
C ILE A 158 4.16 30.61 -11.63
N ARG A 159 4.45 31.25 -10.51
CA ARG A 159 4.37 32.71 -10.31
C ARG A 159 5.75 33.39 -10.29
N SER A 160 6.71 32.72 -9.72
CA SER A 160 8.08 33.21 -9.60
C SER A 160 9.06 32.06 -9.58
N LEU A 161 10.27 32.34 -9.97
CA LEU A 161 11.41 31.45 -9.84
C LEU A 161 12.57 32.25 -9.23
N SER A 162 13.18 31.76 -8.18
CA SER A 162 14.39 32.36 -7.64
C SER A 162 15.48 31.30 -7.52
N VAL A 163 16.61 31.54 -8.21
CA VAL A 163 17.75 30.62 -8.21
C VAL A 163 19.01 31.42 -7.96
N LEU A 164 19.58 31.29 -6.76
CA LEU A 164 20.80 31.98 -6.35
C LEU A 164 21.88 30.98 -5.93
N LEU A 165 23.05 31.10 -6.53
CA LEU A 165 24.27 30.41 -6.12
C LEU A 165 25.21 31.40 -5.42
N GLY A 166 25.16 31.44 -4.10
CA GLY A 166 25.77 32.50 -3.31
C GLY A 166 25.08 33.83 -3.53
N GLU A 167 25.76 34.78 -4.21
CA GLU A 167 25.26 36.10 -4.60
C GLU A 167 24.85 36.15 -6.10
N GLU A 168 25.16 35.11 -6.87
CA GLU A 168 24.95 35.08 -8.32
C GLU A 168 23.55 34.55 -8.64
N ILE A 169 22.75 35.32 -9.41
CA ILE A 169 21.49 34.85 -9.98
C ILE A 169 21.83 33.88 -11.13
N VAL A 170 21.39 32.64 -11.02
CA VAL A 170 21.59 31.64 -12.05
C VAL A 170 20.56 31.85 -13.17
N ASP A 171 21.02 31.87 -14.43
CA ASP A 171 20.10 31.97 -15.58
C ASP A 171 19.30 30.65 -15.74
N ALA A 172 18.03 30.70 -15.36
CA ALA A 172 17.11 29.61 -15.44
C ALA A 172 15.71 30.10 -15.81
N GLU A 173 14.96 29.27 -16.50
CA GLU A 173 13.58 29.56 -16.90
C GLU A 173 12.70 28.32 -16.67
N LEU A 174 11.54 28.51 -16.03
CA LEU A 174 10.56 27.49 -15.77
C LEU A 174 9.18 27.96 -16.20
N PHE A 175 8.55 27.29 -17.19
CA PHE A 175 7.24 27.66 -17.75
C PHE A 175 7.16 29.13 -18.19
N GLY A 176 8.24 29.69 -18.75
CA GLY A 176 8.29 31.08 -19.21
C GLY A 176 8.57 32.10 -18.10
N VAL A 177 8.77 31.64 -16.86
CA VAL A 177 9.17 32.50 -15.72
C VAL A 177 10.67 32.43 -15.55
N LYS A 178 11.35 33.56 -15.74
CA LYS A 178 12.81 33.66 -15.56
C LYS A 178 13.19 33.75 -14.10
N SER A 179 14.35 33.20 -13.78
CA SER A 179 14.93 33.30 -12.45
C SER A 179 15.24 34.74 -12.04
N SER A 180 15.15 34.97 -10.75
CA SER A 180 15.30 36.27 -10.12
C SER A 180 15.91 36.13 -8.72
N ASN A 181 16.04 37.24 -8.02
CA ASN A 181 16.45 37.30 -6.60
C ASN A 181 15.35 37.88 -5.71
N PHE A 182 14.08 37.61 -6.04
CA PHE A 182 12.95 38.06 -5.22
C PHE A 182 11.99 36.93 -4.85
N SER A 183 11.26 37.14 -3.78
CA SER A 183 10.14 36.30 -3.35
C SER A 183 8.99 37.17 -2.86
N PHE A 184 7.86 36.56 -2.52
CA PHE A 184 6.66 37.25 -2.06
C PHE A 184 6.41 37.06 -0.57
N ALA A 185 5.96 38.12 0.08
CA ALA A 185 5.49 38.11 1.45
C ALA A 185 4.18 37.31 1.62
N HIS A 186 3.78 37.06 2.86
CA HIS A 186 2.43 36.64 3.16
C HIS A 186 1.40 37.65 2.58
N ARG A 187 0.33 37.14 1.95
CA ARG A 187 -0.64 37.98 1.21
C ARG A 187 -1.26 39.11 2.04
N MET A 188 -1.41 38.90 3.37
CA MET A 188 -1.93 39.93 4.26
C MET A 188 -0.87 40.94 4.72
N VAL A 189 0.39 40.71 4.39
CA VAL A 189 1.48 41.65 4.70
C VAL A 189 1.77 42.54 3.49
N SER A 190 2.01 41.94 2.32
CA SER A 190 2.29 42.68 1.08
C SER A 190 2.05 41.82 -0.16
N TYR A 191 1.61 42.47 -1.24
CA TYR A 191 1.60 41.88 -2.58
C TYR A 191 2.88 42.20 -3.36
N GLU A 192 3.71 43.12 -2.88
CA GLU A 192 4.96 43.48 -3.53
C GLU A 192 6.05 42.46 -3.21
N PRO A 193 6.89 42.12 -4.19
CA PRO A 193 8.02 41.25 -3.95
C PRO A 193 9.09 41.92 -3.06
N PHE A 194 9.79 41.14 -2.28
CA PHE A 194 11.00 41.56 -1.58
C PHE A 194 12.24 40.90 -2.22
N THR A 195 13.33 41.63 -2.27
CA THR A 195 14.59 41.18 -2.89
C THR A 195 15.66 40.82 -1.84
N TYR A 196 16.56 39.94 -2.23
CA TYR A 196 17.73 39.55 -1.44
C TYR A 196 18.95 39.40 -2.35
N SER A 197 20.15 39.73 -1.83
CA SER A 197 21.39 39.75 -2.61
C SER A 197 22.23 38.49 -2.40
N PHE A 198 21.95 37.73 -1.36
CA PHE A 198 22.65 36.49 -1.00
C PHE A 198 21.64 35.39 -0.68
N ALA A 199 21.93 34.19 -1.12
CA ALA A 199 20.99 33.05 -0.97
C ALA A 199 20.57 32.82 0.49
N GLY A 200 21.47 32.95 1.46
CA GLY A 200 21.19 32.80 2.88
C GLY A 200 20.32 33.89 3.50
N ASP A 201 20.26 35.10 2.91
CA ASP A 201 19.42 36.20 3.41
C ASP A 201 17.92 35.94 3.23
N TYR A 202 17.55 34.99 2.32
CA TYR A 202 16.21 34.61 2.03
C TYR A 202 15.38 34.27 3.27
N PHE A 203 15.91 33.42 4.15
CA PHE A 203 15.20 32.92 5.33
C PHE A 203 14.82 34.06 6.30
N CYS A 204 15.75 34.92 6.65
CA CYS A 204 15.49 36.05 7.55
C CYS A 204 14.47 37.04 6.94
N LYS A 205 14.55 37.28 5.63
CA LYS A 205 13.61 38.18 4.95
C LYS A 205 12.22 37.56 4.82
N LEU A 206 12.14 36.28 4.57
CA LEU A 206 10.90 35.56 4.49
C LEU A 206 10.15 35.54 5.84
N ASP A 207 10.85 35.26 6.93
CA ASP A 207 10.30 35.29 8.29
C ASP A 207 9.75 36.70 8.63
N LYS A 208 10.53 37.78 8.38
CA LYS A 208 10.04 39.15 8.54
C LYS A 208 8.83 39.47 7.67
N SER A 209 8.66 38.78 6.56
CA SER A 209 7.53 38.95 5.65
C SER A 209 6.26 38.19 6.09
N GLY A 210 6.32 37.55 7.26
CA GLY A 210 5.17 36.84 7.85
C GLY A 210 4.91 35.46 7.28
N VAL A 211 5.94 34.78 6.79
CA VAL A 211 5.86 33.41 6.29
C VAL A 211 6.74 32.50 7.17
N ILE A 212 6.13 31.52 7.78
CA ILE A 212 6.82 30.44 8.50
C ILE A 212 7.07 29.32 7.50
N LEU A 213 8.33 29.23 7.04
CA LEU A 213 8.70 28.31 5.96
C LEU A 213 8.68 26.85 6.40
N TYR A 214 9.11 26.58 7.62
CA TYR A 214 9.33 25.22 8.15
C TYR A 214 8.02 24.52 8.50
N PRO A 215 7.66 23.41 7.86
CA PRO A 215 6.41 22.69 8.16
C PRO A 215 6.31 22.23 9.62
N ASP A 216 7.42 21.74 10.19
CA ASP A 216 7.47 21.27 11.57
C ASP A 216 7.22 22.40 12.57
N GLU A 217 7.70 23.59 12.29
CA GLU A 217 7.44 24.77 13.11
C GLU A 217 5.95 25.16 13.05
N ARG A 218 5.35 25.17 11.85
CA ARG A 218 3.90 25.42 11.70
C ARG A 218 3.08 24.38 12.46
N ARG A 219 3.41 23.09 12.35
CA ARG A 219 2.76 21.99 13.09
C ARG A 219 2.86 22.22 14.59
N LYS A 220 4.04 22.51 15.08
CA LYS A 220 4.29 22.79 16.51
C LYS A 220 3.44 23.97 17.01
N ILE A 221 3.42 25.07 16.28
CA ILE A 221 2.61 26.26 16.62
C ILE A 221 1.12 25.90 16.70
N ILE A 222 0.59 25.15 15.72
CA ILE A 222 -0.82 24.73 15.72
C ILE A 222 -1.12 23.90 16.97
N LEU A 223 -0.33 22.88 17.26
CA LEU A 223 -0.54 22.01 18.41
C LEU A 223 -0.41 22.74 19.75
N GLU A 224 0.55 23.64 19.90
CA GLU A 224 0.69 24.48 21.10
C GLU A 224 -0.51 25.41 21.31
N GLN A 225 -1.01 26.02 20.24
CA GLN A 225 -2.20 26.87 20.29
C GLN A 225 -3.45 26.06 20.63
N MET A 226 -3.64 24.87 20.03
CA MET A 226 -4.74 23.96 20.35
C MET A 226 -4.71 23.55 21.84
N LYS A 227 -3.53 23.17 22.34
CA LYS A 227 -3.36 22.83 23.76
C LYS A 227 -3.71 24.00 24.68
N ASN A 228 -3.35 25.23 24.32
CA ASN A 228 -3.72 26.41 25.08
C ASN A 228 -5.23 26.66 25.08
N ILE A 229 -5.93 26.38 23.96
CA ILE A 229 -7.39 26.46 23.86
C ILE A 229 -8.04 25.39 24.73
N GLU A 230 -7.56 24.13 24.69
CA GLU A 230 -8.03 23.05 25.56
C GLU A 230 -8.01 23.45 27.05
N GLN A 231 -6.87 23.99 27.49
CA GLN A 231 -6.68 24.42 28.88
C GLN A 231 -7.62 25.56 29.29
N ARG A 232 -7.78 26.56 28.40
CA ARG A 232 -8.61 27.74 28.70
C ARG A 232 -10.12 27.43 28.78
N HIS A 233 -10.58 26.48 27.94
CA HIS A 233 -11.99 26.17 27.81
C HIS A 233 -12.39 24.86 28.50
N ASN A 234 -11.44 24.13 29.09
CA ASN A 234 -11.64 22.81 29.68
C ASN A 234 -12.35 21.85 28.72
N ILE A 235 -11.78 21.70 27.54
CA ILE A 235 -12.25 20.87 26.42
C ILE A 235 -11.12 19.99 25.91
N LYS A 236 -11.45 19.02 25.05
CA LYS A 236 -10.50 18.18 24.33
C LYS A 236 -10.69 18.35 22.85
N ILE A 237 -9.61 18.56 22.11
CA ILE A 237 -9.62 18.66 20.65
C ILE A 237 -9.18 17.31 20.10
N GLU A 238 -9.96 16.76 19.18
CA GLU A 238 -9.56 15.55 18.47
C GLU A 238 -8.54 15.89 17.39
N ILE A 239 -7.33 15.39 17.56
CA ILE A 239 -6.23 15.62 16.61
C ILE A 239 -6.22 14.49 15.57
N ASP A 240 -6.88 14.75 14.45
CA ASP A 240 -6.73 13.92 13.25
C ASP A 240 -5.39 14.28 12.56
N THR A 241 -4.50 13.29 12.46
CA THR A 241 -3.15 13.50 11.93
C THR A 241 -3.17 13.88 10.44
N GLU A 242 -4.05 13.28 9.64
CA GLU A 242 -4.15 13.60 8.21
C GLU A 242 -4.67 15.03 8.01
N LEU A 243 -5.70 15.40 8.76
CA LEU A 243 -6.23 16.76 8.75
C LEU A 243 -5.19 17.80 9.21
N LEU A 244 -4.39 17.46 10.25
CA LEU A 244 -3.31 18.34 10.72
C LEU A 244 -2.28 18.58 9.61
N GLU A 245 -1.84 17.53 8.91
CA GLU A 245 -0.90 17.68 7.80
C GLU A 245 -1.50 18.48 6.64
N GLU A 246 -2.78 18.31 6.32
CA GLU A 246 -3.46 19.16 5.33
C GLU A 246 -3.42 20.63 5.73
N VAL A 247 -3.71 20.93 6.98
CA VAL A 247 -3.74 22.29 7.50
C VAL A 247 -2.33 22.91 7.54
N VAL A 248 -1.31 22.13 7.90
CA VAL A 248 0.09 22.56 7.81
C VAL A 248 0.47 22.87 6.35
N ALA A 249 0.00 22.07 5.40
CA ALA A 249 0.32 22.26 3.98
C ALA A 249 -0.35 23.49 3.36
N ILE A 250 -1.51 23.92 3.86
CA ILE A 250 -2.29 25.06 3.31
C ILE A 250 -2.06 26.38 4.06
N THR A 251 -1.20 26.42 5.07
CA THR A 251 -0.95 27.63 5.86
C THR A 251 0.51 28.11 5.74
N GLU A 252 0.71 29.42 5.78
CA GLU A 252 2.02 30.09 5.89
C GLU A 252 2.20 30.73 7.27
N TYR A 253 1.09 31.12 7.93
CA TYR A 253 1.07 31.76 9.26
C TYR A 253 -0.14 31.22 10.04
N PRO A 254 -0.06 30.00 10.57
CA PRO A 254 -1.19 29.35 11.20
C PRO A 254 -1.60 29.99 12.52
N THR A 255 -2.90 30.16 12.72
CA THR A 255 -3.51 30.58 13.99
C THR A 255 -4.75 29.73 14.27
N ALA A 256 -4.71 28.95 15.36
CA ALA A 256 -5.85 28.15 15.78
C ALA A 256 -6.90 29.02 16.48
N LEU A 257 -8.15 28.91 16.05
CA LEU A 257 -9.29 29.69 16.55
C LEU A 257 -10.43 28.74 16.92
N ILE A 258 -11.16 29.05 17.99
CA ILE A 258 -12.36 28.35 18.38
C ILE A 258 -13.60 29.08 17.83
N GLY A 259 -14.44 28.34 17.12
CA GLY A 259 -15.77 28.77 16.67
C GLY A 259 -16.87 27.90 17.26
N LYS A 260 -18.13 28.25 16.97
CA LYS A 260 -19.30 27.48 17.41
C LYS A 260 -20.34 27.38 16.32
N PHE A 261 -21.18 26.35 16.42
CA PHE A 261 -22.39 26.20 15.63
C PHE A 261 -23.62 26.09 16.55
N ASP A 262 -24.83 26.14 15.98
CA ASP A 262 -26.05 26.10 16.76
C ASP A 262 -26.26 24.73 17.43
N GLU A 263 -26.62 24.69 18.70
CA GLU A 263 -26.74 23.45 19.49
C GLU A 263 -27.75 22.45 18.91
N GLU A 264 -28.76 22.94 18.16
CA GLU A 264 -29.75 22.08 17.51
C GLU A 264 -29.13 21.03 16.58
N PHE A 265 -27.96 21.31 15.97
CA PHE A 265 -27.29 20.39 15.08
C PHE A 265 -26.66 19.19 15.82
N LEU A 266 -26.54 19.22 17.14
CA LEU A 266 -26.13 18.06 17.94
C LEU A 266 -27.20 16.93 17.97
N GLU A 267 -28.39 17.14 17.38
CA GLU A 267 -29.34 16.05 17.10
C GLU A 267 -28.86 15.10 15.98
N LEU A 268 -27.95 15.59 15.14
CA LEU A 268 -27.32 14.72 14.12
C LEU A 268 -26.38 13.68 14.76
N PRO A 269 -26.19 12.54 14.10
CA PRO A 269 -25.10 11.64 14.47
C PRO A 269 -23.77 12.39 14.49
N GLU A 270 -22.95 12.08 15.48
CA GLU A 270 -21.66 12.76 15.69
C GLU A 270 -20.78 12.72 14.44
N GLU A 271 -20.71 11.56 13.80
CA GLU A 271 -19.86 11.35 12.63
C GLU A 271 -20.31 12.19 11.41
N VAL A 272 -21.60 12.51 11.31
CA VAL A 272 -22.12 13.43 10.28
C VAL A 272 -21.57 14.83 10.48
N ILE A 273 -21.57 15.30 11.73
CA ILE A 273 -21.05 16.63 12.09
C ILE A 273 -19.54 16.67 11.85
N VAL A 274 -18.81 15.66 12.36
CA VAL A 274 -17.35 15.57 12.23
C VAL A 274 -16.94 15.50 10.77
N THR A 275 -17.61 14.69 9.96
CA THR A 275 -17.36 14.59 8.51
C THR A 275 -17.61 15.93 7.82
N SER A 276 -18.72 16.58 8.08
CA SER A 276 -19.01 17.91 7.51
C SER A 276 -17.93 18.94 7.86
N MET A 277 -17.43 18.91 9.09
CA MET A 277 -16.35 19.80 9.54
C MET A 277 -15.01 19.46 8.88
N LYS A 278 -14.63 18.19 8.88
CA LYS A 278 -13.34 17.73 8.36
C LYS A 278 -13.26 17.88 6.84
N GLU A 279 -14.15 17.23 6.11
CA GLU A 279 -14.04 17.10 4.66
C GLU A 279 -14.30 18.40 3.90
N ASN A 280 -15.27 19.21 4.40
CA ASN A 280 -15.65 20.43 3.70
C ASN A 280 -14.87 21.66 4.15
N GLN A 281 -14.49 21.75 5.43
CA GLN A 281 -13.98 22.99 6.02
C GLN A 281 -12.60 22.85 6.68
N ARG A 282 -12.05 21.65 6.85
CA ARG A 282 -10.81 21.37 7.57
C ARG A 282 -10.85 21.85 9.02
N TYR A 283 -11.99 21.64 9.70
CA TYR A 283 -12.14 21.94 11.11
C TYR A 283 -11.95 20.69 11.97
N PHE A 284 -11.42 20.89 13.18
CA PHE A 284 -11.22 19.84 14.17
C PHE A 284 -12.39 19.79 15.13
N ALA A 285 -12.82 18.59 15.47
CA ALA A 285 -13.89 18.34 16.43
C ALA A 285 -13.45 18.63 17.87
N VAL A 286 -14.39 19.07 18.69
CA VAL A 286 -14.16 19.47 20.08
C VAL A 286 -15.07 18.70 21.01
N TYR A 287 -14.49 18.06 22.00
CA TYR A 287 -15.16 17.20 22.96
C TYR A 287 -15.10 17.79 24.37
N LYS A 288 -16.10 17.47 25.17
CA LYS A 288 -16.11 17.70 26.60
C LYS A 288 -16.73 16.51 27.32
N ASP A 289 -16.03 15.98 28.31
CA ASP A 289 -16.47 14.81 29.09
C ASP A 289 -16.86 13.62 28.19
N GLY A 290 -16.14 13.44 27.08
CA GLY A 290 -16.35 12.36 26.12
C GLY A 290 -17.48 12.58 25.11
N ASN A 291 -18.18 13.72 25.13
CA ASN A 291 -19.25 14.04 24.19
C ASN A 291 -18.82 15.16 23.23
N LEU A 292 -19.25 15.08 21.98
CA LEU A 292 -19.07 16.14 21.00
C LEU A 292 -19.75 17.42 21.48
N THR A 293 -19.07 18.55 21.36
CA THR A 293 -19.64 19.87 21.69
C THR A 293 -20.04 20.61 20.41
N ASN A 294 -20.76 21.69 20.55
CA ASN A 294 -21.06 22.59 19.44
C ASN A 294 -19.91 23.57 19.11
N ASN A 295 -18.69 23.26 19.54
CA ASN A 295 -17.50 24.02 19.17
C ASN A 295 -16.70 23.28 18.11
N PHE A 296 -15.91 24.04 17.37
CA PHE A 296 -14.93 23.51 16.42
C PHE A 296 -13.64 24.33 16.46
N ILE A 297 -12.55 23.75 16.01
CA ILE A 297 -11.30 24.50 15.81
C ILE A 297 -11.05 24.67 14.31
N VAL A 298 -10.80 25.91 13.91
CA VAL A 298 -10.30 26.26 12.58
C VAL A 298 -8.90 26.83 12.70
N VAL A 299 -8.00 26.46 11.77
CA VAL A 299 -6.67 27.07 11.68
C VAL A 299 -6.68 28.07 10.55
N SER A 300 -6.64 29.33 10.92
CA SER A 300 -6.61 30.46 9.98
C SER A 300 -5.19 30.68 9.45
N ASN A 301 -5.07 31.02 8.17
CA ASN A 301 -3.84 31.50 7.55
C ASN A 301 -3.79 33.05 7.49
N ALA A 302 -4.37 33.72 8.46
CA ALA A 302 -4.44 35.17 8.49
C ALA A 302 -3.45 35.76 9.49
N LYS A 303 -2.73 36.76 9.05
CA LYS A 303 -1.87 37.58 9.93
C LYS A 303 -2.59 38.87 10.30
N THR A 304 -3.35 38.83 11.41
CA THR A 304 -4.16 39.95 11.92
C THR A 304 -4.14 39.97 13.45
N ASN A 305 -4.54 41.08 14.04
CA ASN A 305 -4.73 41.20 15.49
C ASN A 305 -6.22 41.01 15.90
N ASP A 306 -7.14 41.00 14.94
CA ASP A 306 -8.56 40.78 15.18
C ASP A 306 -9.07 39.62 14.31
N PHE A 307 -9.47 38.56 14.98
CA PHE A 307 -9.98 37.33 14.33
C PHE A 307 -11.54 37.26 14.39
N GLY A 308 -12.23 38.25 14.95
CA GLY A 308 -13.68 38.21 15.14
C GLY A 308 -14.44 37.93 13.84
N TYR A 309 -14.14 38.65 12.77
CA TYR A 309 -14.78 38.46 11.47
C TYR A 309 -14.41 37.10 10.83
N ILE A 310 -13.20 36.59 11.09
CA ILE A 310 -12.77 35.29 10.57
C ILE A 310 -13.56 34.18 11.26
N ILE A 311 -13.70 34.22 12.59
CA ILE A 311 -14.49 33.25 13.34
C ILE A 311 -15.95 33.28 12.86
N GLN A 312 -16.60 34.46 12.82
CA GLN A 312 -17.97 34.60 12.30
C GLN A 312 -18.11 34.09 10.85
N GLY A 313 -17.12 34.33 10.01
CA GLY A 313 -17.11 33.84 8.64
C GLY A 313 -17.12 32.30 8.57
N ASN A 314 -16.31 31.66 9.39
CA ASN A 314 -16.26 30.18 9.45
C ASN A 314 -17.55 29.60 10.06
N GLU A 315 -18.11 30.21 11.10
CA GLU A 315 -19.42 29.83 11.65
C GLU A 315 -20.52 29.93 10.61
N LYS A 316 -20.56 31.04 9.83
CA LYS A 316 -21.54 31.26 8.75
C LYS A 316 -21.38 30.25 7.59
N VAL A 317 -20.20 29.75 7.30
CA VAL A 317 -19.98 28.76 6.24
C VAL A 317 -20.37 27.36 6.69
N LEU A 318 -20.16 27.03 7.97
CA LEU A 318 -20.50 25.70 8.51
C LEU A 318 -22.05 25.56 8.69
N ARG A 319 -22.75 26.59 9.11
CA ARG A 319 -24.17 26.53 9.39
C ARG A 319 -25.05 26.00 8.26
N PRO A 320 -24.96 26.47 7.00
CA PRO A 320 -25.73 25.90 5.89
C PRO A 320 -25.49 24.43 5.68
N ARG A 321 -24.23 23.98 5.81
CA ARG A 321 -23.85 22.57 5.65
C ARG A 321 -24.50 21.67 6.69
N LEU A 322 -24.51 22.11 7.95
CA LEU A 322 -25.19 21.35 9.02
C LEU A 322 -26.72 21.44 8.89
N ALA A 323 -27.26 22.55 8.40
CA ALA A 323 -28.70 22.69 8.13
C ALA A 323 -29.13 21.74 6.99
N ASP A 324 -28.37 21.63 5.91
CA ASP A 324 -28.61 20.68 4.83
C ASP A 324 -28.55 19.23 5.35
N ALA A 325 -27.51 18.90 6.14
CA ALA A 325 -27.40 17.61 6.77
C ALA A 325 -28.58 17.27 7.68
N MET A 326 -29.05 18.23 8.48
CA MET A 326 -30.23 18.06 9.33
C MET A 326 -31.50 17.84 8.51
N PHE A 327 -31.63 18.54 7.40
CA PHE A 327 -32.76 18.37 6.48
C PHE A 327 -32.76 16.98 5.86
N PHE A 328 -31.62 16.51 5.33
CA PHE A 328 -31.47 15.16 4.77
C PHE A 328 -31.74 14.08 5.83
N TYR A 329 -31.18 14.23 7.01
CA TYR A 329 -31.38 13.27 8.11
C TYR A 329 -32.86 13.12 8.50
N LYS A 330 -33.59 14.23 8.64
CA LYS A 330 -35.03 14.23 8.97
C LYS A 330 -35.86 13.62 7.83
N ASN A 331 -35.53 13.91 6.58
CA ASN A 331 -36.20 13.30 5.42
C ASN A 331 -35.96 11.79 5.35
N ASP A 332 -34.72 11.35 5.52
CA ASP A 332 -34.39 9.95 5.48
C ASP A 332 -35.06 9.14 6.58
N ILE A 333 -35.13 9.68 7.80
CA ILE A 333 -35.89 9.06 8.90
C ILE A 333 -37.37 8.92 8.53
N LYS A 334 -37.95 9.91 7.91
CA LYS A 334 -39.35 9.89 7.48
C LYS A 334 -39.61 8.88 6.38
N ASN A 335 -38.68 8.75 5.44
CA ASN A 335 -38.75 7.81 4.33
C ASN A 335 -38.49 6.36 4.78
N GLY A 336 -37.73 6.18 5.87
CA GLY A 336 -37.34 4.88 6.41
C GLY A 336 -36.30 4.14 5.57
N LEU A 337 -35.71 3.09 6.14
CA LEU A 337 -34.69 2.27 5.50
C LEU A 337 -35.34 1.20 4.61
N SER A 338 -35.13 1.28 3.29
CA SER A 338 -35.68 0.35 2.32
C SER A 338 -34.67 0.03 1.20
N ASN A 339 -34.63 -1.24 0.78
CA ASN A 339 -33.79 -1.69 -0.32
C ASN A 339 -34.48 -1.70 -1.69
N GLU A 340 -35.76 -1.35 -1.78
CA GLU A 340 -36.51 -1.38 -3.05
C GLU A 340 -35.92 -0.46 -4.12
N GLY A 341 -35.39 0.70 -3.72
CA GLY A 341 -34.73 1.65 -4.62
C GLY A 341 -33.46 1.09 -5.27
N LEU A 342 -32.80 0.13 -4.63
CA LEU A 342 -31.58 -0.50 -5.14
C LEU A 342 -31.79 -1.23 -6.46
N LYS A 343 -33.01 -1.60 -6.81
CA LYS A 343 -33.37 -2.21 -8.11
C LYS A 343 -33.09 -1.27 -9.30
N LYS A 344 -33.08 0.03 -9.05
CA LYS A 344 -32.81 1.08 -10.07
C LYS A 344 -31.34 1.53 -10.09
N LEU A 345 -30.58 1.19 -9.06
CA LEU A 345 -29.18 1.56 -8.93
C LEU A 345 -28.30 0.50 -9.57
N VAL A 346 -27.65 0.83 -10.67
CA VAL A 346 -26.74 -0.09 -11.36
C VAL A 346 -25.50 -0.33 -10.53
N PHE A 347 -25.11 -1.59 -10.30
CA PHE A 347 -23.85 -1.93 -9.63
C PHE A 347 -22.67 -1.77 -10.61
N VAL A 348 -22.62 -2.62 -11.59
CA VAL A 348 -21.63 -2.58 -12.69
C VAL A 348 -22.30 -3.14 -13.93
N GLU A 349 -21.95 -2.61 -15.09
CA GLU A 349 -22.45 -3.12 -16.37
C GLU A 349 -22.19 -4.62 -16.51
N GLY A 350 -23.25 -5.38 -16.82
CA GLY A 350 -23.22 -6.84 -16.92
C GLY A 350 -23.45 -7.58 -15.59
N LEU A 351 -23.52 -6.89 -14.44
CA LEU A 351 -23.72 -7.49 -13.11
C LEU A 351 -25.07 -7.12 -12.45
N GLY A 352 -25.91 -6.37 -13.17
CA GLY A 352 -27.23 -5.96 -12.68
C GLY A 352 -27.23 -4.79 -11.71
N SER A 353 -28.26 -4.72 -10.89
CA SER A 353 -28.50 -3.66 -9.91
C SER A 353 -27.77 -3.93 -8.58
N MET A 354 -27.77 -2.92 -7.69
CA MET A 354 -27.32 -3.12 -6.31
C MET A 354 -28.22 -4.07 -5.53
N TYR A 355 -29.49 -4.19 -5.92
CA TYR A 355 -30.40 -5.19 -5.36
C TYR A 355 -29.94 -6.61 -5.75
N ASP A 356 -29.62 -6.85 -7.04
CA ASP A 356 -29.08 -8.13 -7.49
C ASP A 356 -27.76 -8.49 -6.79
N LYS A 357 -26.94 -7.48 -6.46
CA LYS A 357 -25.75 -7.66 -5.62
C LYS A 357 -26.12 -8.16 -4.23
N CYS A 358 -27.08 -7.53 -3.54
CA CYS A 358 -27.53 -8.00 -2.23
C CYS A 358 -28.08 -9.44 -2.29
N GLU A 359 -28.77 -9.83 -3.36
CA GLU A 359 -29.23 -11.23 -3.53
C GLU A 359 -28.08 -12.22 -3.69
N ARG A 360 -26.99 -11.85 -4.39
CA ARG A 360 -25.78 -12.69 -4.47
C ARG A 360 -25.08 -12.77 -3.13
N GLU A 361 -24.90 -11.62 -2.45
CA GLU A 361 -24.33 -11.56 -1.10
C GLU A 361 -25.14 -12.42 -0.10
N ALA A 362 -26.48 -12.42 -0.21
CA ALA A 362 -27.35 -13.22 0.63
C ALA A 362 -27.12 -14.75 0.46
N LYS A 363 -26.81 -15.20 -0.76
CA LYS A 363 -26.45 -16.60 -1.01
C LYS A 363 -25.09 -16.95 -0.40
N ILE A 364 -24.10 -16.04 -0.52
CA ILE A 364 -22.80 -16.20 0.11
C ILE A 364 -22.96 -16.25 1.64
N ALA A 365 -23.73 -15.32 2.20
CA ALA A 365 -23.99 -15.26 3.64
C ALA A 365 -24.67 -16.52 4.16
N SER A 366 -25.63 -17.10 3.40
CA SER A 366 -26.26 -18.38 3.75
C SER A 366 -25.24 -19.51 3.79
N TYR A 367 -24.34 -19.57 2.82
CA TYR A 367 -23.28 -20.57 2.78
C TYR A 367 -22.35 -20.43 3.99
N LEU A 368 -21.86 -19.22 4.25
CA LEU A 368 -20.96 -18.94 5.39
C LEU A 368 -21.63 -19.20 6.74
N ALA A 369 -22.89 -18.76 6.92
CA ALA A 369 -23.65 -19.01 8.14
C ALA A 369 -23.86 -20.51 8.43
N ASN A 370 -24.01 -21.32 7.38
CA ASN A 370 -24.06 -22.78 7.52
C ASN A 370 -22.68 -23.36 7.88
N THR A 371 -21.62 -22.88 7.21
CA THR A 371 -20.25 -23.36 7.44
C THR A 371 -19.75 -23.01 8.85
N PHE A 372 -20.11 -21.84 9.36
CA PHE A 372 -19.73 -21.39 10.69
C PHE A 372 -20.74 -21.76 11.78
N GLU A 373 -21.78 -22.53 11.44
CA GLU A 373 -22.83 -23.03 12.35
C GLU A 373 -23.53 -21.92 13.15
N VAL A 374 -23.68 -20.70 12.54
CA VAL A 374 -24.37 -19.58 13.19
C VAL A 374 -25.86 -19.81 13.25
N LYS A 375 -26.48 -19.50 14.41
CA LYS A 375 -27.90 -19.73 14.66
C LYS A 375 -28.81 -18.66 14.05
N GLU A 376 -28.34 -17.43 13.99
CA GLU A 376 -29.10 -16.22 13.63
C GLU A 376 -29.23 -16.03 12.11
N LYS A 377 -29.45 -17.12 11.36
CA LYS A 377 -29.43 -17.13 9.87
C LYS A 377 -30.41 -16.15 9.24
N GLU A 378 -31.62 -16.02 9.78
CA GLU A 378 -32.64 -15.09 9.29
C GLU A 378 -32.22 -13.63 9.49
N LEU A 379 -31.60 -13.34 10.63
CA LEU A 379 -31.07 -12.00 10.90
C LEU A 379 -29.90 -11.65 9.98
N ILE A 380 -29.03 -12.62 9.67
CA ILE A 380 -27.93 -12.42 8.68
C ILE A 380 -28.52 -12.08 7.31
N GLN A 381 -29.54 -12.82 6.85
CA GLN A 381 -30.24 -12.50 5.59
C GLN A 381 -30.84 -11.11 5.61
N ARG A 382 -31.47 -10.73 6.72
CA ARG A 382 -32.02 -9.38 6.92
C ARG A 382 -30.91 -8.32 6.83
N ALA A 383 -29.79 -8.51 7.51
CA ALA A 383 -28.65 -7.60 7.50
C ALA A 383 -28.09 -7.41 6.08
N VAL A 384 -27.86 -8.50 5.35
CA VAL A 384 -27.34 -8.44 3.98
C VAL A 384 -28.31 -7.71 3.05
N MET A 385 -29.59 -8.01 3.12
CA MET A 385 -30.59 -7.35 2.26
C MET A 385 -30.77 -5.86 2.56
N LEU A 386 -30.45 -5.43 3.78
CA LEU A 386 -30.46 -4.01 4.17
C LEU A 386 -29.11 -3.32 4.03
N SER A 387 -28.02 -4.06 3.82
CA SER A 387 -26.66 -3.56 3.92
C SER A 387 -26.32 -2.39 2.99
N LYS A 388 -27.02 -2.25 1.88
CA LYS A 388 -26.84 -1.18 0.89
C LYS A 388 -28.03 -0.21 0.83
N ALA A 389 -29.02 -0.36 1.73
CA ALA A 389 -30.26 0.43 1.68
C ALA A 389 -30.00 1.93 1.91
N ASP A 390 -28.98 2.28 2.68
CA ASP A 390 -28.58 3.66 2.95
C ASP A 390 -28.01 4.40 1.73
N LEU A 391 -27.60 3.69 0.67
CA LEU A 391 -27.23 4.30 -0.62
C LEU A 391 -28.41 5.04 -1.28
N MET A 392 -29.64 4.78 -0.82
CA MET A 392 -30.84 5.45 -1.29
C MET A 392 -31.21 6.67 -0.45
N SER A 393 -30.45 6.97 0.61
CA SER A 393 -30.66 8.12 1.47
C SER A 393 -30.07 9.39 0.87
N GLU A 394 -30.69 10.54 1.16
CA GLU A 394 -30.17 11.87 0.77
C GLU A 394 -28.84 12.13 1.47
N MET A 395 -28.69 11.67 2.71
CA MET A 395 -27.46 11.83 3.49
C MET A 395 -26.27 11.13 2.83
N VAL A 396 -26.39 9.88 2.42
CA VAL A 396 -25.28 9.14 1.78
C VAL A 396 -25.03 9.61 0.34
N TYR A 397 -26.07 10.15 -0.32
CA TYR A 397 -25.87 10.77 -1.63
C TYR A 397 -24.98 12.02 -1.55
N GLU A 398 -25.11 12.84 -0.51
CA GLU A 398 -24.27 14.04 -0.30
C GLU A 398 -22.94 13.70 0.39
N PHE A 399 -22.95 12.79 1.36
CA PHE A 399 -21.80 12.36 2.16
C PHE A 399 -21.53 10.87 1.93
N THR A 400 -20.89 10.54 0.82
CA THR A 400 -20.65 9.16 0.37
C THR A 400 -19.80 8.34 1.33
N GLU A 401 -18.94 8.99 2.10
CA GLU A 401 -18.09 8.38 3.13
C GLU A 401 -18.88 7.84 4.33
N LEU A 402 -20.12 8.29 4.53
CA LEU A 402 -21.00 7.83 5.62
C LEU A 402 -21.80 6.57 5.26
N GLN A 403 -21.56 5.96 4.08
CA GLN A 403 -22.20 4.71 3.70
C GLN A 403 -21.89 3.58 4.71
N GLY A 404 -22.90 2.79 5.04
CA GLY A 404 -22.83 1.77 6.09
C GLY A 404 -23.12 2.34 7.47
N LEU A 405 -22.49 3.45 7.84
CA LEU A 405 -22.72 4.12 9.11
C LEU A 405 -24.15 4.70 9.19
N MET A 406 -24.61 5.37 8.13
CA MET A 406 -26.00 5.86 8.10
C MET A 406 -27.00 4.70 8.09
N GLY A 407 -26.66 3.60 7.43
CA GLY A 407 -27.42 2.34 7.52
C GLY A 407 -27.61 1.88 8.96
N TYR A 408 -26.55 1.95 9.77
CA TYR A 408 -26.61 1.63 11.20
C TYR A 408 -27.58 2.56 11.95
N TYR A 409 -27.46 3.88 11.81
CA TYR A 409 -28.32 4.83 12.51
C TYR A 409 -29.79 4.68 12.11
N TYR A 410 -30.06 4.53 10.81
CA TYR A 410 -31.44 4.35 10.32
C TYR A 410 -32.04 3.02 10.75
N ALA A 411 -31.24 1.95 10.81
CA ALA A 411 -31.68 0.66 11.33
C ALA A 411 -32.02 0.74 12.83
N LYS A 412 -31.22 1.44 13.63
CA LYS A 412 -31.50 1.70 15.05
C LYS A 412 -32.81 2.46 15.25
N ILE A 413 -33.04 3.51 14.44
CA ILE A 413 -34.29 4.29 14.49
C ILE A 413 -35.48 3.43 14.08
N ALA A 414 -35.31 2.57 13.07
CA ALA A 414 -36.35 1.62 12.63
C ALA A 414 -36.54 0.44 13.60
N LYS A 415 -35.77 0.39 14.71
CA LYS A 415 -35.80 -0.66 15.73
C LYS A 415 -35.49 -2.05 15.19
N GLU A 416 -34.58 -2.12 14.19
CA GLU A 416 -33.98 -3.39 13.76
C GLU A 416 -33.18 -4.02 14.90
N ASN A 417 -32.95 -5.32 14.80
CA ASN A 417 -32.11 -6.05 15.76
C ASN A 417 -30.70 -5.41 15.86
N ASP A 418 -30.11 -5.38 17.06
CA ASP A 418 -28.81 -4.76 17.29
C ASP A 418 -27.70 -5.41 16.47
N LEU A 419 -27.71 -6.73 16.27
CA LEU A 419 -26.74 -7.44 15.40
C LEU A 419 -26.91 -7.01 13.94
N VAL A 420 -28.14 -6.85 13.47
CA VAL A 420 -28.42 -6.33 12.12
C VAL A 420 -27.88 -4.93 11.97
N SER A 421 -28.22 -4.03 12.87
CA SER A 421 -27.75 -2.65 12.84
C SER A 421 -26.23 -2.56 12.83
N LEU A 422 -25.56 -3.28 13.74
CA LEU A 422 -24.10 -3.28 13.84
C LEU A 422 -23.45 -3.83 12.56
N ALA A 423 -23.99 -4.88 11.97
CA ALA A 423 -23.45 -5.46 10.73
C ALA A 423 -23.57 -4.50 9.54
N LEU A 424 -24.58 -3.60 9.52
CA LEU A 424 -24.66 -2.55 8.51
C LEU A 424 -23.50 -1.55 8.64
N LYS A 425 -23.10 -1.20 9.86
CA LYS A 425 -21.93 -0.36 10.12
C LYS A 425 -20.64 -1.01 9.65
N GLU A 426 -20.48 -2.29 9.97
CA GLU A 426 -19.23 -3.04 9.81
C GLU A 426 -19.08 -3.75 8.45
N GLN A 427 -20.07 -3.68 7.57
CA GLN A 427 -20.11 -4.43 6.30
C GLN A 427 -18.94 -4.19 5.36
N TYR A 428 -18.28 -3.04 5.47
CA TYR A 428 -17.14 -2.70 4.61
C TYR A 428 -15.78 -2.99 5.27
N LEU A 429 -15.75 -3.28 6.59
CA LEU A 429 -14.52 -3.55 7.32
C LEU A 429 -13.83 -4.85 6.88
N PRO A 430 -12.51 -4.90 6.91
CA PRO A 430 -11.59 -3.76 6.97
C PRO A 430 -11.57 -3.01 5.65
N THR A 431 -11.39 -1.69 5.73
CA THR A 431 -11.32 -0.80 4.57
C THR A 431 -9.88 -0.53 4.09
N GLY A 432 -8.90 -0.76 4.96
CA GLY A 432 -7.47 -0.55 4.73
C GLY A 432 -6.60 -1.53 5.49
N GLU A 433 -5.30 -1.30 5.47
CA GLU A 433 -4.31 -2.18 6.12
C GLU A 433 -4.43 -2.13 7.64
N ASP A 434 -4.53 -0.94 8.22
CA ASP A 434 -4.63 -0.70 9.68
C ASP A 434 -6.07 -0.46 10.14
N SER A 435 -7.06 -0.75 9.29
CA SER A 435 -8.47 -0.59 9.60
C SER A 435 -8.95 -1.63 10.60
N GLU A 436 -9.90 -1.24 11.45
CA GLU A 436 -10.64 -2.15 12.32
C GLU A 436 -11.23 -3.33 11.54
N LEU A 437 -11.44 -4.43 12.24
CA LEU A 437 -12.11 -5.62 11.74
C LEU A 437 -13.55 -5.67 12.25
N PRO A 438 -14.46 -6.42 11.58
CA PRO A 438 -15.79 -6.67 12.14
C PRO A 438 -15.69 -7.25 13.55
N SER A 439 -16.49 -6.74 14.47
CA SER A 439 -16.36 -7.01 15.91
C SER A 439 -16.79 -8.41 16.35
N ASN A 440 -17.50 -9.14 15.50
CA ASN A 440 -18.04 -10.48 15.79
C ASN A 440 -18.28 -11.29 14.51
N VAL A 441 -18.54 -12.59 14.67
CA VAL A 441 -18.75 -13.51 13.55
C VAL A 441 -19.98 -13.14 12.69
N PHE A 442 -21.04 -12.59 13.28
CA PHE A 442 -22.23 -12.18 12.56
C PHE A 442 -21.90 -11.05 11.55
N SER A 443 -21.27 -9.96 12.02
CA SER A 443 -20.81 -8.87 11.18
C SER A 443 -19.77 -9.34 10.17
N SER A 444 -18.88 -10.27 10.57
CA SER A 444 -17.88 -10.86 9.68
C SER A 444 -18.51 -11.57 8.48
N ILE A 445 -19.62 -12.30 8.66
CA ILE A 445 -20.32 -12.94 7.56
C ILE A 445 -20.82 -11.90 6.56
N VAL A 446 -21.39 -10.79 7.03
CA VAL A 446 -21.90 -9.71 6.15
C VAL A 446 -20.74 -9.07 5.38
N ALA A 447 -19.65 -8.73 6.07
CA ALA A 447 -18.44 -8.15 5.46
C ALA A 447 -17.76 -9.09 4.46
N LEU A 448 -17.64 -10.38 4.80
CA LEU A 448 -17.11 -11.42 3.91
C LEU A 448 -17.97 -11.59 2.66
N SER A 449 -19.31 -11.57 2.82
CA SER A 449 -20.24 -11.70 1.69
C SER A 449 -20.05 -10.56 0.68
N ASN A 450 -19.90 -9.32 1.15
CA ASN A 450 -19.61 -8.17 0.30
C ASN A 450 -18.26 -8.31 -0.43
N LYS A 451 -17.20 -8.72 0.28
CA LYS A 451 -15.86 -8.86 -0.30
C LYS A 451 -15.77 -10.02 -1.30
N LEU A 452 -16.37 -11.15 -0.98
CA LEU A 452 -16.45 -12.34 -1.87
C LEU A 452 -17.27 -12.06 -3.12
N ASP A 453 -18.45 -11.40 -2.98
CA ASP A 453 -19.25 -11.00 -4.16
C ASP A 453 -18.46 -10.04 -5.05
N ASN A 454 -17.78 -9.03 -4.48
CA ASN A 454 -16.96 -8.11 -5.26
C ASN A 454 -15.90 -8.84 -6.08
N LEU A 455 -15.18 -9.81 -5.49
CA LEU A 455 -14.17 -10.59 -6.18
C LEU A 455 -14.79 -11.44 -7.30
N MET A 456 -15.78 -12.28 -6.97
CA MET A 456 -16.36 -13.20 -7.94
C MET A 456 -17.11 -12.47 -9.06
N ALA A 457 -17.88 -11.43 -8.73
CA ALA A 457 -18.65 -10.66 -9.70
C ALA A 457 -17.75 -9.90 -10.68
N LEU A 458 -16.77 -9.16 -10.17
CA LEU A 458 -15.89 -8.33 -11.03
C LEU A 458 -14.95 -9.18 -11.88
N PHE A 459 -14.46 -10.32 -11.36
CA PHE A 459 -13.69 -11.28 -12.14
C PHE A 459 -14.55 -11.89 -13.27
N SER A 460 -15.83 -12.17 -13.02
CA SER A 460 -16.74 -12.75 -14.02
C SER A 460 -16.99 -11.83 -15.23
N VAL A 461 -16.78 -10.53 -15.09
CA VAL A 461 -16.88 -9.53 -16.18
C VAL A 461 -15.52 -8.99 -16.61
N GLY A 462 -14.43 -9.67 -16.25
CA GLY A 462 -13.07 -9.37 -16.70
C GLY A 462 -12.45 -8.09 -16.09
N LYS A 463 -13.02 -7.57 -14.99
CA LYS A 463 -12.47 -6.40 -14.29
C LYS A 463 -11.41 -6.81 -13.27
N ILE A 464 -10.33 -7.40 -13.76
CA ILE A 464 -9.22 -7.93 -12.96
C ILE A 464 -8.16 -6.84 -12.77
N PRO A 465 -7.62 -6.64 -11.54
CA PRO A 465 -6.56 -5.69 -11.29
C PRO A 465 -5.28 -5.98 -12.10
N THR A 466 -4.70 -4.95 -12.73
CA THR A 466 -3.47 -5.08 -13.53
C THR A 466 -2.41 -4.09 -13.08
N GLY A 467 -1.16 -4.54 -12.89
CA GLY A 467 -0.06 -3.69 -12.45
C GLY A 467 -0.41 -2.89 -11.19
N SER A 468 -0.31 -1.56 -11.22
CA SER A 468 -0.70 -0.67 -10.12
C SER A 468 -2.19 -0.32 -10.09
N LYS A 469 -2.97 -0.65 -11.13
CA LYS A 469 -4.37 -0.25 -11.27
C LYS A 469 -5.30 -1.25 -10.58
N ASP A 470 -6.04 -0.77 -9.58
CA ASP A 470 -7.10 -1.51 -8.88
C ASP A 470 -8.26 -0.56 -8.51
N PRO A 471 -9.05 -0.13 -9.49
CA PRO A 471 -10.10 0.88 -9.26
C PRO A 471 -11.23 0.40 -8.37
N PHE A 472 -11.39 -0.92 -8.19
CA PHE A 472 -12.43 -1.52 -7.35
C PHE A 472 -11.91 -2.01 -5.98
N GLY A 473 -10.63 -1.84 -5.67
CA GLY A 473 -10.05 -2.26 -4.40
C GLY A 473 -10.06 -3.77 -4.17
N LEU A 474 -9.98 -4.58 -5.22
CA LEU A 474 -10.08 -6.04 -5.12
C LEU A 474 -8.91 -6.66 -4.34
N ARG A 475 -7.72 -6.04 -4.40
CA ARG A 475 -6.58 -6.46 -3.57
C ARG A 475 -6.85 -6.24 -2.09
N ARG A 476 -7.49 -5.11 -1.74
CA ARG A 476 -7.91 -4.83 -0.36
C ARG A 476 -9.03 -5.77 0.08
N ALA A 477 -9.97 -6.08 -0.80
CA ALA A 477 -11.03 -7.05 -0.51
C ALA A 477 -10.46 -8.44 -0.18
N ALA A 478 -9.51 -8.94 -1.00
CA ALA A 478 -8.85 -10.21 -0.75
C ALA A 478 -8.04 -10.20 0.57
N ALA A 479 -7.28 -9.13 0.85
CA ALA A 479 -6.58 -8.98 2.11
C ALA A 479 -7.53 -8.93 3.32
N GLY A 480 -8.66 -8.24 3.18
CA GLY A 480 -9.68 -8.18 4.21
C GLY A 480 -10.30 -9.55 4.53
N ILE A 481 -10.53 -10.39 3.53
CA ILE A 481 -11.01 -11.77 3.76
C ILE A 481 -10.01 -12.56 4.60
N VAL A 482 -8.72 -12.48 4.28
CA VAL A 482 -7.66 -13.17 5.05
C VAL A 482 -7.60 -12.69 6.48
N LYS A 483 -7.63 -11.37 6.70
CA LYS A 483 -7.58 -10.79 8.06
C LYS A 483 -8.78 -11.21 8.90
N ILE A 484 -10.01 -11.18 8.34
CA ILE A 484 -11.22 -11.62 9.04
C ILE A 484 -11.15 -13.11 9.38
N ALA A 485 -10.66 -13.94 8.44
CA ALA A 485 -10.54 -15.39 8.66
C ALA A 485 -9.61 -15.72 9.83
N ILE A 486 -8.49 -15.00 9.95
CA ILE A 486 -7.49 -15.21 11.01
C ILE A 486 -7.99 -14.68 12.35
N GLU A 487 -8.56 -13.47 12.39
CA GLU A 487 -9.02 -12.82 13.62
C GLU A 487 -10.11 -13.61 14.36
N HIS A 488 -11.02 -14.20 13.60
CA HIS A 488 -12.17 -14.90 14.15
C HIS A 488 -12.10 -16.44 14.03
N ASP A 489 -10.92 -16.97 13.70
CA ASP A 489 -10.68 -18.42 13.54
C ASP A 489 -11.65 -19.09 12.53
N LEU A 490 -12.01 -18.39 11.45
CA LEU A 490 -13.05 -18.84 10.52
C LEU A 490 -12.47 -19.73 9.42
N PRO A 491 -13.02 -20.94 9.22
CA PRO A 491 -12.61 -21.85 8.15
C PRO A 491 -13.13 -21.37 6.79
N ILE A 492 -12.32 -20.59 6.08
CA ILE A 492 -12.65 -20.05 4.74
C ILE A 492 -11.89 -20.83 3.68
N ASP A 493 -12.55 -21.86 3.15
CA ASP A 493 -12.06 -22.64 2.02
C ASP A 493 -12.50 -22.00 0.69
N LEU A 494 -11.62 -21.21 0.09
CA LEU A 494 -11.92 -20.48 -1.15
C LEU A 494 -12.31 -21.40 -2.31
N SER A 495 -11.68 -22.56 -2.43
CA SER A 495 -11.99 -23.50 -3.51
C SER A 495 -13.44 -23.97 -3.41
N LYS A 496 -13.86 -24.37 -2.21
CA LYS A 496 -15.24 -24.82 -1.97
C LYS A 496 -16.25 -23.69 -2.14
N ILE A 497 -15.95 -22.50 -1.61
CA ILE A 497 -16.84 -21.34 -1.77
C ILE A 497 -17.06 -21.03 -3.25
N ILE A 498 -16.00 -21.01 -4.06
CA ILE A 498 -16.10 -20.74 -5.48
C ILE A 498 -16.86 -21.86 -6.19
N ASP A 499 -16.62 -23.14 -5.86
CA ASP A 499 -17.31 -24.28 -6.48
C ASP A 499 -18.82 -24.22 -6.25
N GLU A 500 -19.25 -23.96 -5.01
CA GLU A 500 -20.66 -23.89 -4.64
C GLU A 500 -21.39 -22.69 -5.24
N LEU A 501 -20.71 -21.55 -5.33
CA LEU A 501 -21.34 -20.28 -5.66
C LEU A 501 -21.07 -19.80 -7.09
N SER A 502 -20.16 -20.45 -7.84
CA SER A 502 -19.76 -20.04 -9.19
C SER A 502 -20.95 -19.98 -10.19
N THR A 503 -21.99 -20.76 -9.98
CA THR A 503 -23.20 -20.75 -10.82
C THR A 503 -23.95 -19.41 -10.79
N ASN A 504 -23.71 -18.56 -9.78
CA ASN A 504 -24.27 -17.23 -9.68
C ASN A 504 -23.50 -16.18 -10.53
N TYR A 505 -22.36 -16.55 -11.10
CA TYR A 505 -21.47 -15.64 -11.83
C TYR A 505 -21.13 -16.21 -13.20
N LYS A 506 -21.62 -15.55 -14.26
CA LYS A 506 -21.35 -15.99 -15.64
C LYS A 506 -19.86 -15.78 -15.96
N ASN A 507 -19.23 -16.79 -16.59
CA ASN A 507 -17.84 -16.72 -17.06
C ASN A 507 -16.77 -16.50 -15.95
N LEU A 508 -17.04 -16.88 -14.72
CA LEU A 508 -16.04 -16.81 -13.65
C LEU A 508 -14.95 -17.87 -13.89
N ASP A 509 -13.71 -17.40 -14.11
CA ASP A 509 -12.53 -18.28 -14.16
C ASP A 509 -12.02 -18.51 -12.74
N LYS A 510 -12.33 -19.69 -12.20
CA LYS A 510 -11.93 -20.12 -10.85
C LYS A 510 -10.41 -20.10 -10.68
N LYS A 511 -9.66 -20.55 -11.70
CA LYS A 511 -8.20 -20.67 -11.60
C LYS A 511 -7.56 -19.29 -11.45
N VAL A 512 -7.98 -18.36 -12.30
CA VAL A 512 -7.46 -16.97 -12.27
C VAL A 512 -7.78 -16.30 -10.92
N LEU A 513 -8.96 -16.53 -10.36
CA LEU A 513 -9.35 -15.98 -9.06
C LEU A 513 -8.51 -16.56 -7.91
N ILE A 514 -8.27 -17.88 -7.91
CA ILE A 514 -7.44 -18.54 -6.89
C ILE A 514 -5.98 -18.09 -7.01
N GLU A 515 -5.43 -18.00 -8.23
CA GLU A 515 -4.08 -17.49 -8.45
C GLU A 515 -3.92 -16.05 -7.92
N PHE A 516 -4.88 -15.17 -8.25
CA PHE A 516 -4.91 -13.81 -7.71
C PHE A 516 -4.93 -13.78 -6.18
N PHE A 517 -5.70 -14.68 -5.56
CA PHE A 517 -5.77 -14.76 -4.10
C PHE A 517 -4.45 -15.24 -3.50
N ASN A 518 -3.87 -16.28 -4.06
CA ASN A 518 -2.59 -16.82 -3.63
C ASN A 518 -1.47 -15.77 -3.70
N GLU A 519 -1.43 -14.95 -4.77
CA GLU A 519 -0.48 -13.83 -4.84
C GLU A 519 -0.63 -12.83 -3.67
N ARG A 520 -1.85 -12.66 -3.13
CA ARG A 520 -2.07 -11.78 -1.97
C ARG A 520 -1.58 -12.40 -0.69
N LEU A 521 -1.70 -13.72 -0.51
CA LEU A 521 -1.15 -14.41 0.66
C LEU A 521 0.36 -14.15 0.81
N PHE A 522 1.13 -14.13 -0.29
CA PHE A 522 2.56 -13.79 -0.26
C PHE A 522 2.87 -12.35 0.20
N LYS A 523 1.88 -11.46 0.15
CA LYS A 523 2.04 -10.07 0.62
C LYS A 523 1.56 -9.87 2.05
N ILE A 524 0.62 -10.71 2.48
CA ILE A 524 -0.02 -10.59 3.80
C ILE A 524 0.78 -11.34 4.86
N PHE A 525 1.26 -12.54 4.53
CA PHE A 525 2.08 -13.32 5.45
C PHE A 525 3.54 -12.90 5.36
N GLU A 526 4.07 -12.34 6.45
CA GLU A 526 5.48 -11.96 6.60
C GLU A 526 6.33 -13.18 6.96
N VAL A 527 6.33 -14.20 6.09
CA VAL A 527 7.08 -15.43 6.27
C VAL A 527 8.03 -15.65 5.08
N ASN A 528 8.99 -16.56 5.23
CA ASN A 528 9.80 -16.96 4.07
C ASN A 528 8.89 -17.42 2.92
N PRO A 529 8.96 -16.81 1.72
CA PRO A 529 8.08 -17.14 0.59
C PRO A 529 8.07 -18.62 0.21
N THR A 530 9.18 -19.34 0.45
CA THR A 530 9.28 -20.78 0.15
C THR A 530 8.49 -21.63 1.14
N VAL A 531 8.27 -21.15 2.39
CA VAL A 531 7.42 -21.81 3.39
C VAL A 531 5.96 -21.70 2.98
N LEU A 532 5.49 -20.50 2.61
CA LEU A 532 4.14 -20.32 2.09
C LEU A 532 3.92 -21.17 0.81
N LYS A 533 4.89 -21.17 -0.10
CA LYS A 533 4.83 -22.00 -1.31
C LYS A 533 4.68 -23.50 -0.96
N ALA A 534 5.41 -23.97 0.04
CA ALA A 534 5.32 -25.36 0.51
C ALA A 534 3.93 -25.71 1.08
N VAL A 535 3.35 -24.80 1.86
CA VAL A 535 1.98 -24.96 2.41
C VAL A 535 0.95 -24.98 1.29
N LEU A 536 1.01 -24.04 0.33
CA LEU A 536 0.09 -24.02 -0.81
C LEU A 536 0.24 -25.25 -1.71
N ALA A 537 1.47 -25.77 -1.90
CA ALA A 537 1.73 -26.98 -2.66
C ALA A 537 1.19 -28.26 -2.00
N SER A 538 0.82 -28.23 -0.72
CA SER A 538 0.08 -29.31 -0.05
C SER A 538 -1.35 -29.47 -0.59
N GLY A 539 -1.88 -28.47 -1.31
CA GLY A 539 -3.24 -28.39 -1.79
C GLY A 539 -4.22 -27.78 -0.78
N GLU A 540 -3.72 -27.16 0.30
CA GLU A 540 -4.58 -26.46 1.27
C GLU A 540 -5.17 -25.19 0.64
N THR A 541 -6.48 -25.00 0.83
CA THR A 541 -7.23 -23.86 0.31
C THR A 541 -8.03 -23.13 1.40
N ASP A 542 -8.03 -23.65 2.61
CA ASP A 542 -8.61 -23.00 3.79
C ASP A 542 -7.62 -21.99 4.36
N ILE A 543 -8.00 -20.71 4.32
CA ILE A 543 -7.14 -19.59 4.73
C ILE A 543 -6.70 -19.70 6.20
N TYR A 544 -7.62 -20.07 7.08
CA TYR A 544 -7.29 -20.21 8.51
C TYR A 544 -6.30 -21.35 8.75
N LYS A 545 -6.51 -22.50 8.08
CA LYS A 545 -5.56 -23.62 8.17
C LYS A 545 -4.20 -23.27 7.55
N ILE A 546 -4.17 -22.53 6.44
CA ILE A 546 -2.92 -22.01 5.87
C ILE A 546 -2.17 -21.19 6.92
N SER A 547 -2.85 -20.27 7.60
CA SER A 547 -2.23 -19.45 8.65
C SER A 547 -1.68 -20.31 9.80
N GLN A 548 -2.44 -21.28 10.28
CA GLN A 548 -2.00 -22.20 11.33
C GLN A 548 -0.77 -23.02 10.93
N LYS A 549 -0.79 -23.60 9.70
CA LYS A 549 0.36 -24.35 9.16
C LYS A 549 1.61 -23.47 9.03
N LEU A 550 1.44 -22.21 8.63
CA LEU A 550 2.54 -21.24 8.55
C LEU A 550 3.10 -20.89 9.92
N CYS A 551 2.24 -20.62 10.91
CA CYS A 551 2.64 -20.33 12.28
C CYS A 551 3.46 -21.48 12.88
N SER A 552 3.10 -22.72 12.59
CA SER A 552 3.82 -23.90 13.07
C SER A 552 5.13 -24.18 12.30
N LEU A 553 5.12 -24.02 10.98
CA LEU A 553 6.27 -24.40 10.14
C LEU A 553 7.37 -23.32 10.09
N ASN A 554 7.00 -22.03 10.09
CA ASN A 554 7.97 -20.95 9.92
C ASN A 554 9.04 -20.88 11.03
N PRO A 555 8.72 -21.04 12.33
CA PRO A 555 9.71 -21.09 13.41
C PRO A 555 10.70 -22.27 13.26
N ILE A 556 10.20 -23.42 12.80
CA ILE A 556 11.06 -24.61 12.57
C ILE A 556 12.07 -24.31 11.44
N VAL A 557 11.58 -23.68 10.35
CA VAL A 557 12.43 -23.31 9.20
C VAL A 557 13.49 -22.26 9.57
N GLN A 558 13.20 -21.41 10.53
CA GLN A 558 14.14 -20.39 11.03
C GLN A 558 15.12 -20.92 12.07
N SER A 559 14.95 -22.15 12.58
CA SER A 559 15.84 -22.75 13.58
C SER A 559 17.18 -23.18 12.97
N ASP A 560 18.25 -23.13 13.77
CA ASP A 560 19.60 -23.56 13.37
C ASP A 560 19.66 -25.03 12.92
N ASN A 561 18.82 -25.87 13.50
CA ASN A 561 18.77 -27.31 13.21
C ASN A 561 18.07 -27.62 11.87
N PHE A 562 17.38 -26.68 11.28
CA PHE A 562 16.56 -26.93 10.07
C PHE A 562 17.38 -27.38 8.85
N LYS A 563 18.62 -26.93 8.74
CA LYS A 563 19.53 -27.37 7.64
C LYS A 563 19.71 -28.88 7.60
N ASP A 564 19.82 -29.50 8.77
CA ASP A 564 20.02 -30.95 8.90
C ASP A 564 18.72 -31.70 8.54
N TYR A 565 17.56 -31.18 8.93
CA TYR A 565 16.26 -31.75 8.56
C TYR A 565 16.02 -31.67 7.05
N VAL A 566 16.25 -30.52 6.45
CA VAL A 566 16.03 -30.31 5.00
C VAL A 566 16.83 -31.27 4.13
N ALA A 567 18.08 -31.58 4.50
CA ALA A 567 18.92 -32.48 3.73
C ALA A 567 18.29 -33.88 3.64
N THR A 568 17.85 -34.44 4.78
CA THR A 568 17.21 -35.77 4.87
C THR A 568 15.88 -35.79 4.09
N PHE A 569 15.01 -34.80 4.30
CA PHE A 569 13.68 -34.79 3.67
C PHE A 569 13.71 -34.42 2.17
N LYS A 570 14.70 -33.67 1.70
CA LYS A 570 14.96 -33.51 0.26
C LYS A 570 15.44 -34.81 -0.38
N ARG A 571 16.22 -35.64 0.35
CA ARG A 571 16.60 -36.99 -0.08
C ARG A 571 15.36 -37.87 -0.22
N VAL A 572 14.44 -37.84 0.75
CA VAL A 572 13.13 -38.50 0.67
C VAL A 572 12.41 -38.11 -0.62
N ALA A 573 12.19 -36.80 -0.84
CA ALA A 573 11.49 -36.29 -2.02
C ALA A 573 12.16 -36.65 -3.34
N ASN A 574 13.51 -36.74 -3.38
CA ASN A 574 14.23 -37.08 -4.59
C ASN A 574 14.12 -38.58 -4.95
N ILE A 575 14.08 -39.46 -3.95
CA ILE A 575 13.97 -40.91 -4.14
C ILE A 575 12.63 -41.31 -4.71
N ILE A 576 11.55 -40.57 -4.37
CA ILE A 576 10.17 -40.88 -4.77
C ILE A 576 9.70 -40.09 -6.00
N LYS A 577 10.60 -39.49 -6.79
CA LYS A 577 10.20 -38.69 -7.97
C LYS A 577 9.32 -39.45 -8.98
N ASP A 578 9.51 -40.75 -9.07
CA ASP A 578 8.81 -41.68 -9.94
C ASP A 578 7.63 -42.40 -9.26
N VAL A 579 7.31 -42.04 -8.01
CA VAL A 579 6.19 -42.60 -7.24
C VAL A 579 5.01 -41.64 -7.34
N ASP A 580 3.82 -42.13 -7.67
CA ASP A 580 2.59 -41.33 -7.60
C ASP A 580 2.16 -41.18 -6.13
N VAL A 581 2.61 -40.08 -5.52
CA VAL A 581 2.30 -39.73 -4.12
C VAL A 581 0.84 -39.30 -3.89
N ASN A 582 0.02 -39.19 -4.93
CA ASN A 582 -1.41 -38.93 -4.80
C ASN A 582 -2.24 -40.22 -4.69
N SER A 583 -1.63 -41.35 -5.03
CA SER A 583 -2.26 -42.67 -4.91
C SER A 583 -2.04 -43.28 -3.52
N LYS A 584 -2.83 -44.29 -3.20
CA LYS A 584 -2.65 -45.08 -1.97
C LYS A 584 -1.42 -45.97 -2.14
N LEU A 585 -0.37 -45.69 -1.43
CA LEU A 585 0.84 -46.49 -1.41
C LEU A 585 0.67 -47.69 -0.48
N LEU A 586 0.91 -48.91 -1.00
CA LEU A 586 0.82 -50.14 -0.25
C LEU A 586 2.21 -50.60 0.17
N ILE A 587 2.35 -51.00 1.44
CA ILE A 587 3.57 -51.56 2.00
C ILE A 587 3.32 -53.02 2.37
N ASP A 588 4.15 -53.94 1.92
CA ASP A 588 4.11 -55.35 2.29
C ASP A 588 5.31 -55.67 3.24
N GLU A 589 5.02 -55.83 4.52
CA GLU A 589 6.03 -56.12 5.54
C GLU A 589 6.80 -57.43 5.27
N LYS A 590 6.27 -58.34 4.47
CA LYS A 590 6.92 -59.60 4.09
C LYS A 590 8.08 -59.37 3.14
N LEU A 591 8.14 -58.22 2.50
CA LEU A 591 9.22 -57.80 1.60
C LEU A 591 10.35 -57.03 2.32
N PHE A 592 10.21 -56.83 3.64
CA PHE A 592 11.30 -56.23 4.43
C PHE A 592 12.43 -57.22 4.68
N GLU A 593 13.59 -56.94 4.12
CA GLU A 593 14.80 -57.74 4.30
C GLU A 593 15.66 -57.20 5.43
N ASP A 594 15.79 -55.87 5.53
CA ASP A 594 16.67 -55.21 6.45
C ASP A 594 15.90 -54.80 7.74
N LYS A 595 16.65 -54.70 8.84
CA LYS A 595 16.11 -54.32 10.15
C LYS A 595 15.59 -52.86 10.14
N GLU A 596 16.32 -52.01 9.44
CA GLU A 596 16.03 -50.57 9.33
C GLU A 596 14.73 -50.29 8.62
N GLU A 597 14.27 -51.16 7.68
CA GLU A 597 12.95 -51.07 7.05
C GLU A 597 11.85 -51.26 8.07
N LYS A 598 11.99 -52.24 8.96
CA LYS A 598 11.03 -52.57 10.02
C LYS A 598 10.96 -51.48 11.10
N GLU A 599 12.13 -50.98 11.52
CA GLU A 599 12.25 -49.93 12.53
C GLU A 599 11.64 -48.63 12.03
N LEU A 600 11.95 -48.18 10.82
CA LEU A 600 11.38 -47.00 10.19
C LEU A 600 9.86 -47.13 10.03
N PHE A 601 9.36 -48.29 9.56
CA PHE A 601 7.94 -48.53 9.39
C PHE A 601 7.18 -48.52 10.72
N ALA A 602 7.72 -49.20 11.74
CA ALA A 602 7.13 -49.23 13.06
C ALA A 602 7.05 -47.83 13.67
N LYS A 603 8.14 -47.05 13.57
CA LYS A 603 8.16 -45.67 14.08
C LYS A 603 7.19 -44.75 13.36
N PHE A 604 7.10 -44.86 12.03
CA PHE A 604 6.13 -44.09 11.25
C PHE A 604 4.69 -44.46 11.60
N ASN A 605 4.38 -45.73 11.83
CA ASN A 605 3.06 -46.16 12.27
C ASN A 605 2.69 -45.59 13.64
N GLU A 606 3.63 -45.51 14.59
CA GLU A 606 3.41 -44.80 15.87
C GLU A 606 2.99 -43.35 15.66
N VAL A 607 3.67 -42.64 14.75
CA VAL A 607 3.36 -41.24 14.39
C VAL A 607 1.98 -41.15 13.74
N GLN A 608 1.64 -42.05 12.82
CA GLN A 608 0.36 -42.03 12.12
C GLN A 608 -0.86 -42.39 13.00
N LEU A 609 -0.69 -43.25 13.99
CA LEU A 609 -1.77 -43.69 14.89
C LEU A 609 -2.08 -42.66 15.98
N LYS A 610 -1.17 -41.71 16.21
CA LYS A 610 -1.36 -40.67 17.20
C LYS A 610 -2.26 -39.55 16.66
N THR A 611 -3.18 -39.08 17.49
CA THR A 611 -3.98 -37.89 17.20
C THR A 611 -3.29 -36.68 17.76
N TYR A 612 -3.01 -35.69 16.91
CA TYR A 612 -2.37 -34.44 17.28
C TYR A 612 -3.42 -33.33 17.43
N LYS A 613 -3.21 -32.44 18.39
CA LYS A 613 -4.10 -31.29 18.60
C LYS A 613 -3.69 -30.08 17.78
N THR A 614 -2.41 -29.96 17.47
CA THR A 614 -1.85 -28.83 16.72
C THR A 614 -0.92 -29.32 15.62
N TYR A 615 -0.68 -28.48 14.63
CA TYR A 615 0.34 -28.75 13.59
C TYR A 615 1.75 -28.78 14.14
N ASP A 616 2.04 -28.06 15.24
CA ASP A 616 3.34 -28.11 15.94
C ASP A 616 3.64 -29.53 16.42
N GLU A 617 2.71 -30.15 17.14
CA GLU A 617 2.86 -31.52 17.64
C GLU A 617 3.05 -32.52 16.53
N GLU A 618 2.30 -32.38 15.42
CA GLU A 618 2.39 -33.27 14.25
C GLU A 618 3.73 -33.09 13.51
N LEU A 619 4.18 -31.84 13.31
CA LEU A 619 5.47 -31.53 12.69
C LEU A 619 6.66 -32.04 13.53
N GLU A 620 6.63 -31.82 14.85
CA GLU A 620 7.65 -32.32 15.76
C GLU A 620 7.76 -33.85 15.67
N ALA A 621 6.64 -34.57 15.66
CA ALA A 621 6.62 -36.02 15.54
C ALA A 621 7.13 -36.49 14.16
N LEU A 622 6.80 -35.80 13.08
CA LEU A 622 7.30 -36.10 11.74
C LEU A 622 8.80 -35.83 11.60
N PHE A 623 9.29 -34.72 12.15
CA PHE A 623 10.72 -34.40 12.14
C PHE A 623 11.54 -35.35 13.03
N ALA A 624 10.94 -35.89 14.09
CA ALA A 624 11.56 -36.91 14.95
C ALA A 624 11.80 -38.25 14.24
N LEU A 625 11.30 -38.45 13.01
CA LEU A 625 11.64 -39.63 12.17
C LEU A 625 13.02 -39.51 11.49
N LYS A 626 13.72 -38.37 11.64
CA LYS A 626 15.00 -38.14 10.97
C LYS A 626 16.07 -39.21 11.28
N PRO A 627 16.30 -39.61 12.56
CA PRO A 627 17.34 -40.63 12.86
C PRO A 627 17.06 -41.97 12.17
N GLU A 628 15.81 -42.44 12.15
CA GLU A 628 15.40 -43.66 11.52
C GLU A 628 15.49 -43.58 9.99
N LEU A 629 15.18 -42.42 9.41
CA LEU A 629 15.34 -42.15 7.99
C LEU A 629 16.81 -42.14 7.58
N ASP A 630 17.65 -41.44 8.34
CA ASP A 630 19.11 -41.42 8.08
C ASP A 630 19.69 -42.84 8.16
N ASN A 631 19.36 -43.59 9.22
CA ASN A 631 19.80 -44.97 9.38
C ASN A 631 19.31 -45.87 8.22
N PHE A 632 18.06 -45.73 7.79
CA PHE A 632 17.52 -46.41 6.62
C PHE A 632 18.30 -46.07 5.35
N PHE A 633 18.57 -44.80 5.08
CA PHE A 633 19.30 -44.40 3.87
C PHE A 633 20.78 -44.79 3.86
N ASP A 634 21.36 -44.94 5.03
CA ASP A 634 22.76 -45.32 5.15
C ASP A 634 23.01 -46.84 5.01
N ASN A 635 22.00 -47.64 5.40
CA ASN A 635 22.14 -49.11 5.44
C ASN A 635 21.31 -49.86 4.39
N VAL A 636 20.24 -49.23 3.84
CA VAL A 636 19.32 -49.88 2.90
C VAL A 636 19.47 -49.33 1.48
N PHE A 637 19.78 -50.20 0.53
CA PHE A 637 19.86 -49.87 -0.89
C PHE A 637 18.45 -49.79 -1.50
N VAL A 638 17.87 -48.61 -1.59
CA VAL A 638 16.48 -48.39 -2.04
C VAL A 638 16.25 -48.90 -3.48
N ASN A 639 17.21 -48.71 -4.39
CA ASN A 639 17.12 -49.16 -5.78
C ASN A 639 17.55 -50.63 -5.91
N HIS A 640 16.91 -51.51 -5.14
CA HIS A 640 17.21 -52.94 -5.12
C HIS A 640 16.99 -53.59 -6.49
N GLU A 641 17.78 -54.68 -6.80
CA GLU A 641 17.66 -55.41 -8.05
C GLU A 641 16.30 -56.09 -8.25
N ASN A 642 15.68 -56.55 -7.17
CA ASN A 642 14.30 -57.06 -7.18
C ASN A 642 13.31 -55.88 -7.19
N GLU A 643 12.60 -55.78 -8.31
CA GLU A 643 11.64 -54.68 -8.54
C GLU A 643 10.54 -54.60 -7.48
N LYS A 644 10.09 -55.72 -6.90
CA LYS A 644 9.06 -55.70 -5.83
C LYS A 644 9.61 -55.08 -4.54
N ILE A 645 10.83 -55.43 -4.17
CA ILE A 645 11.49 -54.86 -2.98
C ILE A 645 11.74 -53.38 -3.19
N LYS A 646 12.26 -53.01 -4.36
CA LYS A 646 12.48 -51.62 -4.74
C LYS A 646 11.22 -50.76 -4.63
N ILE A 647 10.10 -51.25 -5.20
CA ILE A 647 8.80 -50.54 -5.11
C ILE A 647 8.35 -50.43 -3.64
N ASN A 648 8.50 -51.50 -2.85
CA ASN A 648 8.12 -51.53 -1.45
C ASN A 648 8.92 -50.49 -0.61
N ARG A 649 10.24 -50.43 -0.83
CA ARG A 649 11.15 -49.46 -0.22
C ARG A 649 10.81 -48.02 -0.62
N LYS A 650 10.52 -47.79 -1.89
CA LYS A 650 10.02 -46.45 -2.35
C LYS A 650 8.65 -46.09 -1.75
N ASN A 651 7.75 -47.06 -1.63
CA ASN A 651 6.47 -46.86 -1.01
C ASN A 651 6.63 -46.50 0.48
N LEU A 652 7.52 -47.14 1.21
CA LEU A 652 7.81 -46.82 2.62
C LEU A 652 8.28 -45.37 2.78
N VAL A 653 9.20 -44.93 1.93
CA VAL A 653 9.64 -43.50 1.91
C VAL A 653 8.51 -42.59 1.46
N GLY A 654 7.68 -43.05 0.51
CA GLY A 654 6.55 -42.32 -0.05
C GLY A 654 5.46 -42.00 0.96
N VAL A 655 5.09 -42.96 1.84
CA VAL A 655 4.07 -42.70 2.88
C VAL A 655 4.54 -41.68 3.92
N ILE A 656 5.83 -41.66 4.23
CA ILE A 656 6.43 -40.64 5.10
C ILE A 656 6.32 -39.27 4.47
N TYR A 657 6.67 -39.15 3.18
CA TYR A 657 6.48 -37.92 2.43
C TYR A 657 5.01 -37.47 2.37
N GLN A 658 4.08 -38.39 2.18
CA GLN A 658 2.64 -38.12 2.24
C GLN A 658 2.23 -37.54 3.60
N GLY A 659 2.85 -38.02 4.69
CA GLY A 659 2.65 -37.48 6.04
C GLY A 659 2.98 -35.98 6.11
N PHE A 660 4.16 -35.60 5.66
CA PHE A 660 4.58 -34.19 5.60
C PHE A 660 3.71 -33.39 4.65
N ARG A 661 3.37 -33.93 3.49
CA ARG A 661 2.62 -33.24 2.44
C ARG A 661 1.19 -32.86 2.88
N LYS A 662 0.63 -33.49 3.92
CA LYS A 662 -0.64 -33.04 4.53
C LYS A 662 -0.53 -31.63 5.10
N ILE A 663 0.67 -31.24 5.56
CA ILE A 663 0.95 -29.92 6.14
C ILE A 663 1.60 -29.01 5.11
N ALA A 664 2.72 -29.47 4.51
CA ALA A 664 3.49 -28.71 3.56
C ALA A 664 4.33 -29.64 2.63
N ASP A 665 4.52 -29.24 1.39
CA ASP A 665 5.43 -29.94 0.48
C ASP A 665 6.87 -29.45 0.72
N ILE A 666 7.61 -30.19 1.55
CA ILE A 666 8.95 -29.80 2.06
C ILE A 666 9.96 -29.55 0.94
N LYS A 667 9.81 -30.14 -0.25
CA LYS A 667 10.74 -29.94 -1.38
C LYS A 667 10.77 -28.50 -1.86
N GLU A 668 9.71 -27.74 -1.64
CA GLU A 668 9.58 -26.34 -2.04
C GLU A 668 10.36 -25.38 -1.12
N ILE A 669 10.76 -25.85 0.09
CA ILE A 669 11.46 -24.99 1.06
C ILE A 669 12.93 -24.86 0.66
N THR A 670 13.40 -23.64 0.49
CA THR A 670 14.81 -23.30 0.27
C THR A 670 15.32 -22.44 1.43
N ILE A 671 16.54 -22.73 1.86
CA ILE A 671 17.24 -22.02 2.95
C ILE A 671 18.04 -20.88 2.33
#